data_34e1faa91e0f1dd4aea5cedd467e0898
#
_entry.id   34e1faa91e0f1dd4aea5cedd467e0898
#
_cell.length_a   1.000
_cell.length_b   1.000
_cell.length_c   1.000
_cell.angle_alpha   90.00
_cell.angle_beta   90.00
_cell.angle_gamma   90.00
#
_symmetry.space_group_name_H-M   'P 1'
#
loop_
_entity.id
_entity.type
_entity.pdbx_description
1 polymer ?
#
loop_
_entity_poly.entity_id
_entity_poly.type
_entity_poly.pdbx_seq_one_letter_code
_entity_poly.pdbx_strand_id
1 'polypeptide(L)'
;MKKLIILCLLMPLCSVMQATVSDSDSIALMRIYKEATIGEIVVKGSRPLVKVENGMLHYNLNALSEKKNVSNVFEAIASLPGIMEKDGALSLNGASSVSVILDGRPTTMTQEQLNTLLKSMSVDRVVNVEVMYSAPPRYHVRGAAINIVTKRAGVYSFQGELKAVYQNQYFSSCEGGANFRVSTPKMAFDLMYDADDVKTMQHYTMDSHHTYQNKVYDISQSAWGRYKGWNHSLRAAYEYNISDKSLFSMAYTTLLSPSDNSVNDVTGNYQTSRLDKYMRSYLHNVSVAFQLAFGLKMSADYTNYHSVNSQLLQSDVNEEDNQLQINGGQDVRKISLSADQTHSLRHDWTLDYGISYVNAYDKDNQYYTDVKGSMPTADTDTRLTEQSTDFYVSCDKTYKSGPSFSLSASGEYYTIGNYHKWAFYPQASVTYFKTPKHVFILSLSSDKTYPSYWQMQSSVTHLDGYQEIRGSSHLRPCSTYSLNATYAFNRKYTFSLFYEDAEDYFTQSMYQSSERLALIFQTRNWNYSRQYGLVINAPFSIGTWFNTQLMAMGLHQHEKCADYFDIPFDRNKWLYQLSAKNTFSVSPHFNIQLDGMYTSPLIQGTYDLTHLLDVDASVKWRFCKDKCALTVRLQDIFNSGLPKTKVNYANQKFDMNTTYYQRSLSITFSYRFGGYKGKEHKEIDTSRFGH
;
A
#
# COMPACT_ATOMS: atom_id res chain seq x y z
N MET A 1 33.87 -16.26 16.54
CA MET A 1 33.13 -16.70 17.73
C MET A 1 33.93 -16.30 18.98
N LYS A 2 33.75 -15.08 19.49
CA LYS A 2 34.20 -14.57 20.81
C LYS A 2 34.04 -13.04 20.78
N LYS A 3 32.79 -12.49 20.87
CA LYS A 3 32.45 -11.10 21.23
C LYS A 3 30.92 -10.86 21.18
N LEU A 4 30.16 -11.83 21.72
CA LEU A 4 28.71 -11.66 21.88
C LEU A 4 28.22 -12.18 23.23
N ILE A 5 28.98 -12.00 24.29
CA ILE A 5 28.60 -12.34 25.66
C ILE A 5 29.10 -11.22 26.57
N ILE A 6 28.54 -10.05 26.50
CA ILE A 6 28.53 -8.99 27.54
C ILE A 6 27.40 -8.02 27.19
N LEU A 7 26.17 -8.43 27.43
CA LEU A 7 25.01 -7.48 27.58
C LEU A 7 23.82 -8.11 28.33
N CYS A 8 24.06 -9.08 29.17
CA CYS A 8 23.02 -9.68 30.02
C CYS A 8 23.40 -9.74 31.49
N LEU A 9 23.92 -8.63 32.04
CA LEU A 9 24.20 -8.56 33.50
C LEU A 9 24.23 -7.10 33.94
N LEU A 10 23.04 -6.48 34.07
CA LEU A 10 22.79 -5.31 34.92
C LEU A 10 21.26 -5.18 35.12
N MET A 11 20.70 -6.08 35.95
CA MET A 11 19.47 -5.78 36.67
C MET A 11 19.83 -5.50 38.12
N PRO A 12 19.50 -4.32 38.66
CA PRO A 12 19.45 -4.15 40.10
C PRO A 12 18.12 -4.65 40.66
N LEU A 13 18.20 -5.50 41.67
CA LEU A 13 17.10 -5.89 42.52
C LEU A 13 16.41 -4.66 43.12
N CYS A 14 15.15 -4.43 42.80
CA CYS A 14 14.29 -3.60 43.61
C CYS A 14 13.58 -4.48 44.64
N SER A 15 14.03 -4.35 45.89
CA SER A 15 13.39 -4.93 47.05
C SER A 15 11.97 -4.37 47.24
N VAL A 16 11.01 -5.28 47.32
CA VAL A 16 9.61 -5.00 47.67
C VAL A 16 9.54 -4.66 49.16
N MET A 17 9.25 -3.41 49.47
CA MET A 17 8.76 -3.04 50.80
C MET A 17 7.23 -3.26 50.84
N GLN A 18 6.80 -4.27 51.53
CA GLN A 18 5.39 -4.44 51.95
C GLN A 18 5.12 -3.49 53.12
N ALA A 19 4.33 -2.46 52.89
CA ALA A 19 3.70 -1.71 53.98
C ALA A 19 2.37 -2.37 54.33
N THR A 20 2.25 -2.88 55.52
CA THR A 20 0.99 -3.36 56.11
C THR A 20 0.15 -2.16 56.51
N VAL A 21 -0.98 -1.92 55.85
CA VAL A 21 -1.99 -0.93 56.26
C VAL A 21 -2.88 -1.60 57.29
N SER A 22 -3.06 -0.93 58.46
CA SER A 22 -3.92 -1.41 59.52
C SER A 22 -5.42 -1.23 59.21
N ASP A 23 -6.26 -2.14 59.67
CA ASP A 23 -7.71 -2.21 59.37
C ASP A 23 -8.52 -0.97 59.87
N SER A 24 -7.94 -0.12 60.68
CA SER A 24 -8.60 1.13 61.18
C SER A 24 -8.69 2.24 60.17
N ASP A 25 -7.77 2.27 59.19
CA ASP A 25 -7.70 3.32 58.16
C ASP A 25 -8.68 3.09 57.00
N SER A 26 -9.05 1.83 56.80
CA SER A 26 -9.99 1.42 55.73
C SER A 26 -11.44 1.88 56.03
N ILE A 27 -11.83 1.96 57.30
CA ILE A 27 -13.19 2.39 57.71
C ILE A 27 -13.32 3.91 57.64
N ALA A 28 -12.26 4.66 57.91
CA ALA A 28 -12.24 6.11 57.81
C ALA A 28 -12.29 6.59 56.33
N LEU A 29 -11.58 5.89 55.42
CA LEU A 29 -11.62 6.14 53.98
C LEU A 29 -13.00 5.82 53.36
N MET A 30 -13.69 4.75 53.82
CA MET A 30 -15.04 4.44 53.35
C MET A 30 -16.10 5.43 53.78
N ARG A 31 -15.93 6.13 54.94
CA ARG A 31 -16.83 7.20 55.35
C ARG A 31 -16.66 8.48 54.56
N ILE A 32 -15.44 8.82 54.15
CA ILE A 32 -15.15 9.98 53.29
C ILE A 32 -15.70 9.78 51.90
N TYR A 33 -15.70 8.54 51.39
CA TYR A 33 -16.26 8.22 50.07
C TYR A 33 -17.80 8.20 50.00
N LYS A 34 -18.49 8.20 51.13
CA LYS A 34 -19.96 8.17 51.19
C LYS A 34 -20.61 9.57 51.21
N GLU A 35 -19.84 10.61 51.45
CA GLU A 35 -20.31 12.03 51.45
C GLU A 35 -19.81 12.87 50.31
N ALA A 36 -18.95 12.34 49.40
CA ALA A 36 -18.55 13.03 48.22
C ALA A 36 -19.57 12.78 47.10
N THR A 37 -20.39 13.78 46.83
CA THR A 37 -21.10 14.07 45.56
C THR A 37 -20.90 13.04 44.45
N ILE A 38 -22.00 12.65 43.81
CA ILE A 38 -22.04 11.92 42.54
C ILE A 38 -21.11 12.63 41.56
N GLY A 39 -19.82 12.26 41.62
CA GLY A 39 -18.82 12.68 40.66
C GLY A 39 -19.20 12.01 39.34
N GLU A 40 -19.22 12.80 38.32
CA GLU A 40 -19.37 12.46 36.90
C GLU A 40 -18.82 11.06 36.62
N ILE A 41 -19.69 10.14 36.28
CA ILE A 41 -19.28 8.83 35.74
C ILE A 41 -18.70 9.13 34.37
N VAL A 42 -17.39 9.37 34.30
CA VAL A 42 -16.65 9.37 33.05
C VAL A 42 -16.72 7.93 32.56
N VAL A 43 -17.75 7.62 31.78
CA VAL A 43 -17.79 6.41 30.98
C VAL A 43 -16.67 6.58 29.96
N LYS A 44 -15.48 6.07 30.27
CA LYS A 44 -14.45 5.81 29.26
C LYS A 44 -15.00 4.74 28.32
N GLY A 45 -15.91 5.14 27.45
CA GLY A 45 -16.34 4.32 26.34
C GLY A 45 -15.10 4.03 25.50
N SER A 46 -14.62 2.80 25.45
CA SER A 46 -13.59 2.43 24.52
C SER A 46 -14.12 2.76 23.13
N ARG A 47 -13.44 3.72 22.45
CA ARG A 47 -13.81 4.07 21.07
C ARG A 47 -13.74 2.79 20.23
N PRO A 48 -14.79 2.43 19.50
CA PRO A 48 -14.78 1.22 18.69
C PRO A 48 -13.62 1.31 17.67
N LEU A 49 -12.91 0.20 17.48
CA LEU A 49 -11.81 0.10 16.52
C LEU A 49 -12.29 0.39 15.10
N VAL A 50 -13.52 0.00 14.78
CA VAL A 50 -14.16 0.19 13.48
C VAL A 50 -15.57 0.76 13.67
N LYS A 51 -15.93 1.71 12.83
CA LYS A 51 -17.25 2.31 12.68
C LYS A 51 -17.69 2.17 11.23
N VAL A 52 -18.96 1.90 10.99
CA VAL A 52 -19.51 1.90 9.62
C VAL A 52 -20.36 3.16 9.47
N GLU A 53 -19.99 4.04 8.55
CA GLU A 53 -20.72 5.28 8.23
C GLU A 53 -20.77 5.44 6.70
N ASN A 54 -21.91 5.78 6.13
CA ASN A 54 -22.10 6.01 4.69
C ASN A 54 -21.55 4.91 3.77
N GLY A 55 -21.70 3.62 4.19
CA GLY A 55 -21.16 2.49 3.43
C GLY A 55 -19.65 2.28 3.54
N MET A 56 -18.95 3.07 4.36
CA MET A 56 -17.50 3.02 4.55
C MET A 56 -17.14 2.46 5.92
N LEU A 57 -16.01 1.75 5.99
CA LEU A 57 -15.43 1.25 7.23
C LEU A 57 -14.41 2.26 7.76
N HIS A 58 -14.73 2.94 8.86
CA HIS A 58 -13.84 3.91 9.50
C HIS A 58 -13.03 3.25 10.60
N TYR A 59 -11.73 3.13 10.44
CA TYR A 59 -10.82 2.54 11.42
C TYR A 59 -10.06 3.62 12.20
N ASN A 60 -10.07 3.49 13.53
CA ASN A 60 -9.26 4.34 14.41
C ASN A 60 -7.86 3.75 14.58
N LEU A 61 -6.87 4.28 13.86
CA LEU A 61 -5.50 3.77 13.91
C LEU A 61 -4.82 3.97 15.26
N ASN A 62 -5.16 5.01 16.03
CA ASN A 62 -4.58 5.22 17.35
C ASN A 62 -5.02 4.09 18.32
N ALA A 63 -6.31 3.74 18.31
CA ALA A 63 -6.80 2.60 19.09
C ALA A 63 -6.21 1.25 18.63
N LEU A 64 -5.84 1.15 17.35
CA LEU A 64 -5.15 -0.01 16.79
C LEU A 64 -3.70 -0.08 17.27
N SER A 65 -2.95 1.03 17.22
CA SER A 65 -1.54 1.09 17.60
C SER A 65 -1.29 0.84 19.09
N GLU A 66 -2.31 1.04 19.92
CA GLU A 66 -2.27 0.64 21.33
C GLU A 66 -2.29 -0.88 21.52
N LYS A 67 -2.92 -1.60 20.58
CA LYS A 67 -3.14 -3.04 20.64
C LYS A 67 -2.21 -3.86 19.76
N LYS A 68 -1.58 -3.25 18.76
CA LYS A 68 -0.73 -3.93 17.78
C LYS A 68 0.66 -3.30 17.71
N ASN A 69 1.63 -4.08 17.27
CA ASN A 69 3.01 -3.66 17.10
C ASN A 69 3.21 -2.96 15.75
N VAL A 70 2.60 -1.78 15.60
CA VAL A 70 2.75 -0.95 14.39
C VAL A 70 3.60 0.28 14.71
N SER A 71 4.50 0.63 13.80
CA SER A 71 5.47 1.72 13.97
C SER A 71 5.13 2.94 13.11
N ASN A 72 4.38 2.77 12.04
CA ASN A 72 4.02 3.81 11.07
C ASN A 72 2.62 3.57 10.49
N VAL A 73 2.15 4.52 9.68
CA VAL A 73 0.80 4.46 9.08
C VAL A 73 0.68 3.30 8.10
N PHE A 74 1.71 2.99 7.32
CA PHE A 74 1.70 1.87 6.38
C PHE A 74 1.44 0.53 7.09
N GLU A 75 2.23 0.23 8.12
CA GLU A 75 2.05 -0.98 8.94
C GLU A 75 0.68 -1.02 9.64
N ALA A 76 0.21 0.14 10.11
CA ALA A 76 -1.10 0.23 10.74
C ALA A 76 -2.22 -0.12 9.75
N ILE A 77 -2.16 0.39 8.52
CA ILE A 77 -3.14 0.08 7.47
C ILE A 77 -3.03 -1.40 7.07
N ALA A 78 -1.83 -1.92 6.80
CA ALA A 78 -1.61 -3.33 6.45
C ALA A 78 -2.10 -4.30 7.54
N SER A 79 -2.21 -3.83 8.80
CA SER A 79 -2.74 -4.63 9.90
C SER A 79 -4.27 -4.57 10.03
N LEU A 80 -4.98 -3.77 9.21
CA LEU A 80 -6.45 -3.68 9.24
C LEU A 80 -7.10 -4.96 8.70
N PRO A 81 -8.33 -5.30 9.19
CA PRO A 81 -9.08 -6.43 8.67
C PRO A 81 -9.37 -6.31 7.18
N GLY A 82 -9.06 -7.36 6.41
CA GLY A 82 -9.31 -7.40 4.97
C GLY A 82 -8.26 -6.71 4.12
N ILE A 83 -7.29 -6.03 4.72
CA ILE A 83 -6.17 -5.44 4.00
C ILE A 83 -4.97 -6.38 4.08
N MET A 84 -4.32 -6.58 2.94
CA MET A 84 -3.08 -7.32 2.79
C MET A 84 -2.01 -6.41 2.20
N GLU A 85 -0.78 -6.69 2.55
CA GLU A 85 0.39 -6.18 1.87
C GLU A 85 0.99 -7.32 1.02
N LYS A 86 1.32 -7.01 -0.22
CA LYS A 86 2.09 -7.90 -1.08
C LYS A 86 3.03 -7.04 -1.93
N ASP A 87 4.32 -7.34 -1.87
CA ASP A 87 5.37 -6.64 -2.64
C ASP A 87 5.33 -5.10 -2.46
N GLY A 88 5.04 -4.66 -1.24
CA GLY A 88 4.88 -3.25 -0.92
C GLY A 88 3.53 -2.65 -1.36
N ALA A 89 2.67 -3.36 -2.04
CA ALA A 89 1.34 -2.89 -2.42
C ALA A 89 0.29 -3.26 -1.38
N LEU A 90 -0.56 -2.29 -1.02
CA LEU A 90 -1.75 -2.54 -0.21
C LEU A 90 -2.86 -3.07 -1.13
N SER A 91 -3.50 -4.15 -0.73
CA SER A 91 -4.66 -4.73 -1.41
C SER A 91 -5.81 -4.94 -0.44
N LEU A 92 -7.03 -4.94 -0.95
CA LEU A 92 -8.24 -5.20 -0.17
C LEU A 92 -8.87 -6.51 -0.65
N ASN A 93 -9.08 -7.44 0.27
CA ASN A 93 -9.67 -8.74 -0.06
C ASN A 93 -11.05 -8.59 -0.71
N GLY A 94 -11.21 -9.15 -1.91
CA GLY A 94 -12.44 -9.03 -2.69
C GLY A 94 -12.49 -7.78 -3.58
N ALA A 95 -11.37 -7.09 -3.78
CA ALA A 95 -11.21 -6.02 -4.75
C ALA A 95 -9.95 -6.26 -5.61
N SER A 96 -10.04 -6.00 -6.92
CA SER A 96 -8.94 -6.17 -7.88
C SER A 96 -7.83 -5.16 -7.70
N SER A 97 -8.22 -3.94 -7.37
CA SER A 97 -7.31 -2.82 -7.17
C SER A 97 -7.76 -2.00 -5.96
N VAL A 98 -6.83 -1.30 -5.35
CA VAL A 98 -7.11 -0.38 -4.25
C VAL A 98 -6.38 0.93 -4.50
N SER A 99 -7.13 2.03 -4.57
CA SER A 99 -6.57 3.37 -4.60
C SER A 99 -6.33 3.87 -3.18
N VAL A 100 -5.11 4.33 -2.87
CA VAL A 100 -4.84 5.01 -1.61
C VAL A 100 -4.94 6.51 -1.81
N ILE A 101 -5.74 7.17 -1.00
CA ILE A 101 -6.03 8.60 -1.06
C ILE A 101 -5.68 9.28 0.27
N LEU A 102 -5.25 10.52 0.21
CA LEU A 102 -4.89 11.33 1.38
C LEU A 102 -5.87 12.50 1.50
N ASP A 103 -6.51 12.62 2.67
CA ASP A 103 -7.43 13.71 2.98
C ASP A 103 -8.52 13.92 1.90
N GLY A 104 -9.01 12.80 1.36
CA GLY A 104 -10.05 12.79 0.35
C GLY A 104 -9.58 13.11 -1.08
N ARG A 105 -8.28 13.02 -1.37
CA ARG A 105 -7.70 13.30 -2.68
C ARG A 105 -6.79 12.16 -3.15
N PRO A 106 -6.87 11.80 -4.45
CA PRO A 106 -5.93 10.84 -5.02
C PRO A 106 -4.51 11.41 -4.95
N THR A 107 -3.55 10.54 -4.78
CA THR A 107 -2.14 10.93 -4.86
C THR A 107 -1.66 10.77 -6.30
N THR A 108 -0.75 11.63 -6.74
CA THR A 108 -0.06 11.50 -8.05
C THR A 108 1.23 10.68 -7.93
N MET A 109 1.52 10.17 -6.73
CA MET A 109 2.70 9.37 -6.42
C MET A 109 2.54 7.95 -6.97
N THR A 110 3.66 7.32 -7.32
CA THR A 110 3.67 5.87 -7.56
C THR A 110 3.40 5.11 -6.25
N GLN A 111 3.09 3.82 -6.36
CA GLN A 111 2.86 2.97 -5.19
C GLN A 111 4.07 2.95 -4.25
N GLU A 112 5.28 2.86 -4.78
CA GLU A 112 6.53 2.86 -4.00
C GLU A 112 6.74 4.17 -3.26
N GLN A 113 6.48 5.29 -3.94
CA GLN A 113 6.59 6.63 -3.37
C GLN A 113 5.56 6.86 -2.26
N LEU A 114 4.33 6.41 -2.47
CA LEU A 114 3.27 6.47 -1.47
C LEU A 114 3.62 5.61 -0.25
N ASN A 115 4.16 4.42 -0.47
CA ASN A 115 4.62 3.54 0.62
C ASN A 115 5.71 4.21 1.46
N THR A 116 6.69 4.84 0.80
CA THR A 116 7.76 5.59 1.48
C THR A 116 7.17 6.70 2.35
N LEU A 117 6.21 7.47 1.80
CA LEU A 117 5.51 8.50 2.57
C LEU A 117 4.74 7.91 3.77
N LEU A 118 3.99 6.83 3.58
CA LEU A 118 3.21 6.20 4.66
C LEU A 118 4.09 5.54 5.72
N LYS A 119 5.25 5.01 5.34
CA LYS A 119 6.25 4.47 6.28
C LYS A 119 6.93 5.58 7.10
N SER A 120 7.09 6.77 6.54
CA SER A 120 7.62 7.93 7.27
C SER A 120 6.57 8.61 8.17
N MET A 121 5.27 8.33 7.98
CA MET A 121 4.18 8.97 8.70
C MET A 121 3.89 8.27 10.04
N SER A 122 3.91 9.01 11.14
CA SER A 122 3.50 8.51 12.46
C SER A 122 1.99 8.25 12.51
N VAL A 123 1.58 7.17 13.19
CA VAL A 123 0.17 6.81 13.38
C VAL A 123 -0.63 7.90 14.06
N ASP A 124 -0.01 8.67 14.97
CA ASP A 124 -0.65 9.78 15.68
C ASP A 124 -1.07 10.95 14.77
N ARG A 125 -0.58 10.98 13.53
CA ARG A 125 -0.96 11.98 12.52
C ARG A 125 -2.32 11.71 11.89
N VAL A 126 -2.84 10.49 12.02
CA VAL A 126 -4.06 10.04 11.40
C VAL A 126 -5.23 10.10 12.38
N VAL A 127 -6.35 10.64 11.96
CA VAL A 127 -7.62 10.63 12.69
C VAL A 127 -8.29 9.28 12.54
N ASN A 128 -8.48 8.88 11.28
CA ASN A 128 -9.07 7.59 10.90
C ASN A 128 -8.56 7.16 9.52
N VAL A 129 -8.81 5.90 9.21
CA VAL A 129 -8.66 5.34 7.87
C VAL A 129 -10.03 4.85 7.42
N GLU A 130 -10.46 5.29 6.27
CA GLU A 130 -11.73 4.90 5.65
C GLU A 130 -11.45 3.86 4.58
N VAL A 131 -12.01 2.66 4.75
CA VAL A 131 -11.90 1.57 3.78
C VAL A 131 -13.21 1.44 3.04
N MET A 132 -13.14 1.55 1.72
CA MET A 132 -14.28 1.58 0.81
C MET A 132 -14.13 0.48 -0.23
N TYR A 133 -15.11 -0.40 -0.37
CA TYR A 133 -15.19 -1.39 -1.46
C TYR A 133 -15.70 -0.76 -2.76
N SER A 134 -16.36 0.38 -2.66
CA SER A 134 -16.77 1.23 -3.78
C SER A 134 -16.58 2.69 -3.35
N ALA A 135 -15.53 3.32 -3.86
CA ALA A 135 -15.20 4.70 -3.52
C ALA A 135 -16.16 5.66 -4.21
N PRO A 136 -16.83 6.57 -3.50
CA PRO A 136 -17.63 7.60 -4.14
C PRO A 136 -16.79 8.45 -5.11
N PRO A 137 -17.32 8.84 -6.29
CA PRO A 137 -16.57 9.57 -7.33
C PRO A 137 -15.99 10.91 -6.88
N ARG A 138 -16.52 11.52 -5.81
CA ARG A 138 -15.98 12.75 -5.20
C ARG A 138 -14.54 12.62 -4.70
N TYR A 139 -14.01 11.43 -4.65
CA TYR A 139 -12.61 11.16 -4.34
C TYR A 139 -11.73 11.07 -5.60
N HIS A 140 -12.31 11.20 -6.80
CA HIS A 140 -11.63 11.07 -8.10
C HIS A 140 -10.84 9.77 -8.28
N VAL A 141 -11.31 8.71 -7.62
CA VAL A 141 -10.85 7.33 -7.78
C VAL A 141 -12.05 6.43 -8.02
N ARG A 142 -11.80 5.27 -8.59
CA ARG A 142 -12.79 4.24 -8.88
C ARG A 142 -12.45 2.95 -8.16
N GLY A 143 -13.40 2.02 -8.11
CA GLY A 143 -13.19 0.74 -7.44
C GLY A 143 -13.08 0.88 -5.92
N ALA A 144 -12.22 0.08 -5.32
CA ALA A 144 -11.97 0.14 -3.89
C ALA A 144 -10.94 1.22 -3.54
N ALA A 145 -11.07 1.82 -2.35
CA ALA A 145 -10.14 2.84 -1.89
C ALA A 145 -9.90 2.80 -0.39
N ILE A 146 -8.72 3.29 0.00
CA ILE A 146 -8.32 3.52 1.38
C ILE A 146 -8.02 5.00 1.53
N ASN A 147 -8.88 5.75 2.24
CA ASN A 147 -8.67 7.15 2.52
C ASN A 147 -8.03 7.35 3.89
N ILE A 148 -6.90 7.99 3.92
CA ILE A 148 -6.16 8.33 5.14
C ILE A 148 -6.50 9.77 5.51
N VAL A 149 -7.27 9.93 6.60
CA VAL A 149 -7.70 11.25 7.08
C VAL A 149 -6.73 11.73 8.14
N THR A 150 -6.00 12.80 7.85
CA THR A 150 -5.03 13.37 8.77
C THR A 150 -5.66 14.39 9.74
N LYS A 151 -4.98 14.67 10.83
CA LYS A 151 -5.45 15.67 11.83
C LYS A 151 -5.35 17.07 11.24
N ARG A 152 -6.45 17.81 11.26
CA ARG A 152 -6.51 19.22 10.85
C ARG A 152 -6.00 20.18 11.93
N ALA A 153 -5.73 21.41 11.53
CA ALA A 153 -5.49 22.51 12.45
C ALA A 153 -6.76 22.79 13.30
N GLY A 154 -6.60 23.06 14.57
CA GLY A 154 -7.76 23.35 15.44
C GLY A 154 -7.37 23.82 16.83
N VAL A 155 -6.13 23.58 17.24
CA VAL A 155 -5.63 23.91 18.59
C VAL A 155 -4.13 24.23 18.56
N TYR A 156 -3.66 24.98 19.55
CA TYR A 156 -2.23 25.17 19.72
C TYR A 156 -1.56 23.87 20.11
N SER A 157 -0.74 23.33 19.25
CA SER A 157 0.05 22.14 19.55
C SER A 157 1.40 22.17 18.84
N PHE A 158 2.39 21.60 19.49
CA PHE A 158 3.67 21.23 18.90
C PHE A 158 3.91 19.75 19.21
N GLN A 159 4.10 18.94 18.18
CA GLN A 159 4.33 17.51 18.33
C GLN A 159 5.24 16.99 17.24
N GLY A 160 6.01 15.97 17.55
CA GLY A 160 6.88 15.33 16.58
C GLY A 160 7.31 13.94 17.03
N GLU A 161 7.94 13.24 16.08
CA GLU A 161 8.55 11.93 16.29
C GLU A 161 9.89 11.87 15.58
N LEU A 162 10.88 11.28 16.26
CA LEU A 162 12.14 10.86 15.69
C LEU A 162 12.11 9.34 15.59
N LYS A 163 12.57 8.79 14.46
CA LYS A 163 12.62 7.35 14.19
C LYS A 163 14.01 6.98 13.71
N ALA A 164 14.53 5.85 14.19
CA ALA A 164 15.72 5.21 13.69
C ALA A 164 15.42 3.73 13.51
N VAL A 165 15.80 3.17 12.37
CA VAL A 165 15.62 1.77 12.04
C VAL A 165 16.97 1.16 11.64
N TYR A 166 17.28 0.03 12.22
CA TYR A 166 18.30 -0.87 11.75
C TYR A 166 17.60 -2.09 11.16
N GLN A 167 17.97 -2.47 9.96
CA GLN A 167 17.47 -3.67 9.30
C GLN A 167 18.64 -4.53 8.81
N ASN A 168 18.53 -5.82 9.00
CA ASN A 168 19.45 -6.80 8.43
C ASN A 168 18.64 -7.88 7.70
N GLN A 169 18.80 -7.91 6.39
CA GLN A 169 18.25 -8.94 5.53
C GLN A 169 19.39 -9.90 5.11
N TYR A 170 20.26 -9.47 4.25
CA TYR A 170 21.57 -10.06 3.96
C TYR A 170 22.66 -9.06 4.29
N PHE A 171 22.43 -7.80 3.95
CA PHE A 171 23.24 -6.65 4.32
C PHE A 171 22.54 -5.85 5.40
N SER A 172 23.33 -5.07 6.13
CA SER A 172 22.82 -4.10 7.09
C SER A 172 22.39 -2.83 6.36
N SER A 173 21.19 -2.37 6.65
CA SER A 173 20.59 -1.13 6.19
C SER A 173 20.17 -0.28 7.37
N CYS A 174 20.15 1.03 7.21
CA CYS A 174 19.72 1.98 8.22
C CYS A 174 18.75 2.99 7.64
N GLU A 175 17.71 3.34 8.42
CA GLU A 175 16.75 4.38 8.08
C GLU A 175 16.69 5.38 9.24
N GLY A 176 16.59 6.67 8.94
CA GLY A 176 16.40 7.74 9.91
C GLY A 176 15.29 8.68 9.46
N GLY A 177 14.33 8.95 10.37
CA GLY A 177 13.19 9.79 10.06
C GLY A 177 12.89 10.80 11.16
N ALA A 178 12.36 11.97 10.76
CA ALA A 178 11.87 13.01 11.65
C ALA A 178 10.59 13.59 11.09
N ASN A 179 9.58 13.74 11.93
CA ASN A 179 8.39 14.47 11.59
C ASN A 179 8.01 15.41 12.72
N PHE A 180 7.47 16.57 12.37
CA PHE A 180 6.91 17.48 13.35
C PHE A 180 5.73 18.28 12.76
N ARG A 181 4.80 18.64 13.63
CA ARG A 181 3.65 19.47 13.34
C ARG A 181 3.57 20.60 14.33
N VAL A 182 3.39 21.79 13.82
CA VAL A 182 2.99 22.97 14.58
C VAL A 182 1.59 23.35 14.16
N SER A 183 0.67 23.49 15.09
CA SER A 183 -0.69 23.93 14.79
C SER A 183 -1.17 25.03 15.72
N THR A 184 -2.03 25.87 15.20
CA THR A 184 -2.80 26.90 15.87
C THR A 184 -4.27 26.70 15.53
N PRO A 185 -5.23 27.43 16.10
CA PRO A 185 -6.63 27.36 15.69
C PRO A 185 -6.88 27.64 14.21
N LYS A 186 -6.03 28.46 13.57
CA LYS A 186 -6.22 28.88 12.18
C LYS A 186 -5.29 28.20 11.18
N MET A 187 -4.11 27.72 11.59
CA MET A 187 -3.12 27.19 10.67
C MET A 187 -2.39 25.99 11.25
N ALA A 188 -1.94 25.10 10.37
CA ALA A 188 -1.00 24.05 10.72
C ALA A 188 0.11 23.97 9.69
N PHE A 189 1.30 23.67 10.16
CA PHE A 189 2.47 23.36 9.36
C PHE A 189 2.98 21.97 9.71
N ASP A 190 3.21 21.15 8.71
CA ASP A 190 3.73 19.81 8.81
C ASP A 190 5.03 19.68 8.04
N LEU A 191 6.06 19.09 8.66
CA LEU A 191 7.28 18.70 7.98
C LEU A 191 7.60 17.25 8.32
N MET A 192 7.87 16.45 7.32
CA MET A 192 8.34 15.08 7.42
C MET A 192 9.57 14.91 6.55
N TYR A 193 10.60 14.29 7.10
CA TYR A 193 11.80 13.90 6.37
C TYR A 193 12.20 12.49 6.77
N ASP A 194 12.58 11.70 5.80
CA ASP A 194 13.07 10.34 5.98
C ASP A 194 14.21 10.08 4.99
N ALA A 195 15.23 9.35 5.44
CA ALA A 195 16.35 8.91 4.63
C ALA A 195 16.68 7.45 4.95
N ASP A 196 16.82 6.62 3.92
CA ASP A 196 17.15 5.22 4.06
C ASP A 196 18.32 4.79 3.17
N ASP A 197 19.25 3.99 3.73
CA ASP A 197 20.33 3.28 3.05
C ASP A 197 19.85 1.85 2.79
N VAL A 198 19.26 1.60 1.63
CA VAL A 198 18.71 0.29 1.27
C VAL A 198 19.78 -0.60 0.66
N LYS A 199 19.91 -1.82 1.19
CA LYS A 199 20.80 -2.85 0.64
C LYS A 199 20.08 -4.18 0.65
N THR A 200 19.94 -4.79 -0.52
CA THR A 200 19.28 -6.09 -0.67
C THR A 200 20.12 -7.07 -1.47
N MET A 201 19.85 -8.34 -1.25
CA MET A 201 20.39 -9.45 -2.03
C MET A 201 19.23 -10.29 -2.52
N GLN A 202 19.33 -10.75 -3.76
CA GLN A 202 18.39 -11.66 -4.40
C GLN A 202 19.15 -12.81 -5.02
N HIS A 203 18.60 -14.01 -4.91
CA HIS A 203 19.14 -15.18 -5.59
C HIS A 203 17.99 -15.94 -6.24
N TYR A 204 18.16 -16.36 -7.48
CA TYR A 204 17.23 -17.30 -8.12
C TYR A 204 17.98 -18.35 -8.92
N THR A 205 17.37 -19.52 -9.06
CA THR A 205 17.75 -20.57 -10.01
C THR A 205 16.65 -20.71 -11.03
N MET A 206 17.03 -21.01 -12.26
CA MET A 206 16.13 -21.14 -13.39
C MET A 206 16.50 -22.36 -14.22
N ASP A 207 15.50 -23.15 -14.59
CA ASP A 207 15.60 -24.25 -15.54
C ASP A 207 14.60 -24.02 -16.67
N SER A 208 15.08 -23.93 -17.90
CA SER A 208 14.29 -23.65 -19.09
C SER A 208 14.52 -24.74 -20.15
N HIS A 209 13.46 -25.45 -20.54
CA HIS A 209 13.49 -26.39 -21.68
C HIS A 209 12.97 -25.63 -22.90
N HIS A 210 13.86 -24.95 -23.61
CA HIS A 210 13.52 -24.05 -24.71
C HIS A 210 13.55 -24.75 -26.03
N THR A 211 12.41 -24.82 -26.75
CA THR A 211 12.32 -25.41 -28.09
C THR A 211 12.59 -24.32 -29.14
N TYR A 212 13.67 -24.47 -29.88
CA TYR A 212 14.04 -23.58 -30.98
C TYR A 212 14.48 -24.42 -32.19
N GLN A 213 13.97 -24.11 -33.39
CA GLN A 213 14.24 -24.87 -34.63
C GLN A 213 14.09 -26.39 -34.49
N ASN A 214 13.01 -26.84 -33.85
CA ASN A 214 12.71 -28.23 -33.52
C ASN A 214 13.74 -28.97 -32.66
N LYS A 215 14.65 -28.24 -32.01
CA LYS A 215 15.59 -28.76 -31.03
C LYS A 215 15.25 -28.20 -29.64
N VAL A 216 15.36 -29.05 -28.62
CA VAL A 216 15.21 -28.63 -27.23
C VAL A 216 16.57 -28.28 -26.66
N TYR A 217 16.66 -27.12 -26.05
CA TYR A 217 17.82 -26.62 -25.32
C TYR A 217 17.50 -26.58 -23.83
N ASP A 218 18.24 -27.38 -23.08
CA ASP A 218 18.13 -27.38 -21.61
C ASP A 218 19.07 -26.30 -21.04
N ILE A 219 18.49 -25.19 -20.61
CA ILE A 219 19.21 -24.02 -20.08
C ILE A 219 18.99 -23.94 -18.58
N SER A 220 20.05 -24.10 -17.81
CA SER A 220 20.04 -23.97 -16.35
C SER A 220 20.97 -22.84 -15.94
N GLN A 221 20.50 -21.98 -15.06
CA GLN A 221 21.29 -20.86 -14.57
C GLN A 221 20.97 -20.51 -13.12
N SER A 222 21.96 -19.88 -12.46
CA SER A 222 21.88 -19.32 -11.12
C SER A 222 22.25 -17.85 -11.19
N ALA A 223 21.45 -16.99 -10.59
CA ALA A 223 21.65 -15.54 -10.61
C ALA A 223 21.71 -14.96 -9.18
N TRP A 224 22.66 -14.08 -8.99
CA TRP A 224 22.87 -13.32 -7.76
C TRP A 224 22.76 -11.81 -8.03
N GLY A 225 21.67 -11.23 -7.55
CA GLY A 225 21.41 -9.81 -7.65
C GLY A 225 21.74 -9.08 -6.35
N ARG A 226 22.49 -7.98 -6.44
CA ARG A 226 22.80 -7.10 -5.32
C ARG A 226 22.29 -5.71 -5.65
N TYR A 227 21.55 -5.11 -4.71
CA TYR A 227 21.08 -3.74 -4.83
C TYR A 227 21.59 -2.90 -3.65
N LYS A 228 21.95 -1.67 -3.95
CA LYS A 228 22.33 -0.66 -2.97
C LYS A 228 21.85 0.71 -3.45
N GLY A 229 21.12 1.42 -2.59
CA GLY A 229 20.62 2.75 -2.91
C GLY A 229 20.42 3.63 -1.68
N TRP A 230 20.34 4.93 -1.92
CA TRP A 230 19.93 5.93 -0.93
C TRP A 230 18.64 6.59 -1.38
N ASN A 231 17.65 6.61 -0.49
CA ASN A 231 16.39 7.29 -0.74
C ASN A 231 16.20 8.41 0.27
N HIS A 232 15.66 9.52 -0.20
CA HIS A 232 15.25 10.65 0.64
C HIS A 232 13.81 11.02 0.32
N SER A 233 13.00 11.17 1.35
CA SER A 233 11.62 11.63 1.25
C SER A 233 11.45 12.90 2.09
N LEU A 234 10.95 13.96 1.49
CA LEU A 234 10.58 15.19 2.19
C LEU A 234 9.15 15.56 1.84
N ARG A 235 8.33 15.85 2.85
CA ARG A 235 7.01 16.46 2.67
C ARG A 235 6.87 17.66 3.59
N ALA A 236 6.54 18.82 3.02
CA ALA A 236 6.12 20.02 3.73
C ALA A 236 4.66 20.32 3.37
N ALA A 237 3.80 20.49 4.37
CA ALA A 237 2.39 20.79 4.14
C ALA A 237 1.94 21.97 5.02
N TYR A 238 1.09 22.80 4.46
CA TYR A 238 0.51 23.96 5.12
C TYR A 238 -1.01 23.93 4.97
N GLU A 239 -1.72 24.19 6.06
CA GLU A 239 -3.17 24.31 6.11
C GLU A 239 -3.55 25.65 6.74
N TYR A 240 -4.56 26.31 6.18
CA TYR A 240 -5.10 27.56 6.69
C TYR A 240 -6.63 27.52 6.70
N ASN A 241 -7.21 27.56 7.89
CA ASN A 241 -8.66 27.71 8.10
C ASN A 241 -9.07 29.15 7.80
N ILE A 242 -9.58 29.41 6.60
CA ILE A 242 -10.11 30.73 6.20
C ILE A 242 -11.33 31.07 7.06
N SER A 243 -12.17 30.06 7.28
CA SER A 243 -13.32 30.09 8.20
C SER A 243 -13.57 28.66 8.73
N ASP A 244 -14.56 28.50 9.62
CA ASP A 244 -14.95 27.17 10.14
C ASP A 244 -15.34 26.17 9.03
N LYS A 245 -15.77 26.66 7.87
CA LYS A 245 -16.20 25.84 6.73
C LYS A 245 -15.32 25.99 5.48
N SER A 246 -14.31 26.86 5.52
CA SER A 246 -13.43 27.13 4.37
C SER A 246 -12.00 26.85 4.74
N LEU A 247 -11.32 26.03 3.93
CA LEU A 247 -9.96 25.57 4.14
C LEU A 247 -9.13 25.80 2.86
N PHE A 248 -7.93 26.36 3.05
CA PHE A 248 -6.86 26.32 2.07
C PHE A 248 -5.81 25.29 2.52
N SER A 249 -5.31 24.51 1.62
CA SER A 249 -4.19 23.60 1.89
C SER A 249 -3.21 23.57 0.73
N MET A 250 -1.93 23.45 1.05
CA MET A 250 -0.83 23.30 0.11
C MET A 250 0.14 22.27 0.64
N ALA A 251 0.67 21.43 -0.23
CA ALA A 251 1.72 20.47 0.13
C ALA A 251 2.78 20.41 -0.99
N TYR A 252 4.03 20.29 -0.57
CA TYR A 252 5.15 19.94 -1.43
C TYR A 252 5.71 18.61 -0.96
N THR A 253 5.88 17.68 -1.89
CA THR A 253 6.48 16.37 -1.66
C THR A 253 7.62 16.16 -2.64
N THR A 254 8.77 15.71 -2.17
CA THR A 254 9.88 15.30 -3.04
C THR A 254 10.43 13.96 -2.61
N LEU A 255 10.72 13.12 -3.58
CA LEU A 255 11.34 11.81 -3.41
C LEU A 255 12.59 11.79 -4.29
N LEU A 256 13.72 11.50 -3.68
CA LEU A 256 15.02 11.55 -4.33
C LEU A 256 15.73 10.22 -4.12
N SER A 257 16.12 9.57 -5.20
CA SER A 257 17.01 8.41 -5.21
C SER A 257 18.27 8.80 -5.99
N PRO A 258 19.24 9.46 -5.32
CA PRO A 258 20.40 10.04 -6.01
C PRO A 258 21.41 9.00 -6.49
N SER A 259 21.35 7.77 -5.97
CA SER A 259 22.31 6.73 -6.34
C SER A 259 21.74 5.34 -6.05
N ASP A 260 21.20 4.72 -7.08
CA ASP A 260 20.78 3.32 -7.04
C ASP A 260 21.73 2.50 -7.90
N ASN A 261 22.33 1.49 -7.28
CA ASN A 261 23.26 0.59 -7.96
C ASN A 261 22.73 -0.82 -7.83
N SER A 262 22.61 -1.53 -8.92
CA SER A 262 22.36 -2.97 -8.91
C SER A 262 23.38 -3.71 -9.74
N VAL A 263 23.79 -4.87 -9.26
CA VAL A 263 24.68 -5.79 -9.95
C VAL A 263 24.02 -7.15 -9.98
N ASN A 264 23.90 -7.73 -11.15
CA ASN A 264 23.37 -9.07 -11.35
C ASN A 264 24.42 -9.96 -12.00
N ASP A 265 24.90 -10.97 -11.28
CA ASP A 265 25.85 -11.96 -11.75
C ASP A 265 25.09 -13.26 -12.04
N VAL A 266 25.15 -13.74 -13.27
CA VAL A 266 24.48 -14.97 -13.73
C VAL A 266 25.52 -15.97 -14.22
N THR A 267 25.36 -17.24 -13.79
CA THR A 267 26.19 -18.34 -14.20
C THR A 267 25.30 -19.53 -14.63
N GLY A 268 25.51 -20.06 -15.79
CA GLY A 268 24.74 -21.18 -16.31
C GLY A 268 25.51 -22.01 -17.35
N ASN A 269 24.84 -23.04 -17.88
CA ASN A 269 25.41 -23.91 -18.91
C ASN A 269 25.35 -23.32 -20.32
N TYR A 270 24.51 -22.29 -20.52
CA TYR A 270 24.31 -21.64 -21.83
C TYR A 270 24.97 -20.25 -21.85
N GLN A 271 25.04 -19.58 -20.70
CA GLN A 271 25.60 -18.24 -20.57
C GLN A 271 26.25 -17.99 -19.22
N THR A 272 27.19 -17.03 -19.22
CA THR A 272 27.66 -16.33 -18.03
C THR A 272 27.53 -14.85 -18.31
N SER A 273 26.94 -14.09 -17.38
CA SER A 273 26.79 -12.65 -17.58
C SER A 273 26.89 -11.85 -16.29
N ARG A 274 27.25 -10.59 -16.47
CA ARG A 274 27.24 -9.58 -15.45
C ARG A 274 26.56 -8.33 -15.99
N LEU A 275 25.54 -7.87 -15.25
CA LEU A 275 24.85 -6.60 -15.50
C LEU A 275 25.12 -5.66 -14.34
N ASP A 276 25.82 -4.57 -14.61
CA ASP A 276 25.99 -3.44 -13.70
C ASP A 276 25.03 -2.33 -14.12
N LYS A 277 24.11 -1.95 -13.22
CA LYS A 277 23.12 -0.89 -13.47
C LYS A 277 23.25 0.21 -12.44
N TYR A 278 23.29 1.44 -12.93
CA TYR A 278 23.23 2.66 -12.14
C TYR A 278 21.97 3.45 -12.51
N MET A 279 21.22 3.90 -11.51
CA MET A 279 20.03 4.74 -11.71
C MET A 279 20.02 5.87 -10.69
N ARG A 280 19.44 6.99 -11.08
CA ARG A 280 19.05 8.07 -10.19
C ARG A 280 17.70 8.60 -10.60
N SER A 281 16.87 8.97 -9.65
CA SER A 281 15.55 9.51 -9.91
C SER A 281 15.16 10.60 -8.93
N TYR A 282 14.37 11.56 -9.42
CA TYR A 282 13.89 12.69 -8.66
C TYR A 282 12.41 12.91 -9.00
N LEU A 283 11.59 12.99 -7.97
CA LEU A 283 10.18 13.34 -8.10
C LEU A 283 9.90 14.58 -7.26
N HIS A 284 9.19 15.53 -7.85
CA HIS A 284 8.68 16.72 -7.18
C HIS A 284 7.18 16.83 -7.44
N ASN A 285 6.40 17.00 -6.38
CA ASN A 285 4.95 17.19 -6.47
C ASN A 285 4.55 18.42 -5.65
N VAL A 286 3.73 19.27 -6.23
CA VAL A 286 3.05 20.39 -5.57
C VAL A 286 1.56 20.18 -5.68
N SER A 287 0.88 20.19 -4.54
CA SER A 287 -0.57 20.05 -4.44
C SER A 287 -1.17 21.27 -3.76
N VAL A 288 -2.22 21.83 -4.32
CA VAL A 288 -2.97 22.97 -3.76
C VAL A 288 -4.44 22.64 -3.77
N ALA A 289 -5.16 22.98 -2.68
CA ALA A 289 -6.60 22.79 -2.69
C ALA A 289 -7.32 23.86 -1.85
N PHE A 290 -8.54 24.14 -2.27
CA PHE A 290 -9.49 25.02 -1.64
C PHE A 290 -10.78 24.28 -1.36
N GLN A 291 -11.29 24.42 -0.15
CA GLN A 291 -12.65 24.03 0.20
C GLN A 291 -13.38 25.32 0.64
N LEU A 292 -14.52 25.60 0.03
CA LEU A 292 -15.32 26.79 0.30
C LEU A 292 -16.58 26.44 1.09
N ALA A 293 -17.09 27.42 1.84
CA ALA A 293 -18.21 27.22 2.77
C ALA A 293 -19.52 26.76 2.09
N PHE A 294 -19.71 27.08 0.81
CA PHE A 294 -20.90 26.70 0.04
C PHE A 294 -20.76 25.29 -0.64
N GLY A 295 -19.73 24.52 -0.29
CA GLY A 295 -19.57 23.12 -0.73
C GLY A 295 -18.68 22.92 -1.94
N LEU A 296 -18.14 23.99 -2.57
CA LEU A 296 -17.19 23.88 -3.66
C LEU A 296 -15.80 23.48 -3.13
N LYS A 297 -15.24 22.43 -3.74
CA LYS A 297 -13.85 22.02 -3.55
C LYS A 297 -13.12 22.11 -4.88
N MET A 298 -11.91 22.62 -4.87
CA MET A 298 -11.05 22.68 -6.05
C MET A 298 -9.67 22.16 -5.66
N SER A 299 -9.04 21.41 -6.54
CA SER A 299 -7.65 21.01 -6.38
C SER A 299 -6.85 21.14 -7.65
N ALA A 300 -5.56 21.37 -7.49
CA ALA A 300 -4.58 21.35 -8.55
C ALA A 300 -3.31 20.67 -8.07
N ASP A 301 -2.83 19.69 -8.84
CA ASP A 301 -1.61 18.95 -8.56
C ASP A 301 -0.68 19.05 -9.77
N TYR A 302 0.60 19.28 -9.51
CA TYR A 302 1.66 19.23 -10.51
C TYR A 302 2.74 18.27 -10.05
N THR A 303 3.06 17.29 -10.89
CA THR A 303 4.14 16.32 -10.64
C THR A 303 5.17 16.42 -11.77
N ASN A 304 6.43 16.45 -11.38
CA ASN A 304 7.58 16.34 -12.26
C ASN A 304 8.45 15.17 -11.78
N TYR A 305 8.70 14.22 -12.67
CA TYR A 305 9.57 13.08 -12.45
C TYR A 305 10.68 13.07 -13.49
N HIS A 306 11.90 12.83 -13.05
CA HIS A 306 13.07 12.69 -13.90
C HIS A 306 13.90 11.51 -13.45
N SER A 307 14.28 10.63 -14.37
CA SER A 307 15.22 9.54 -14.09
C SER A 307 16.25 9.41 -15.19
N VAL A 308 17.44 8.97 -14.79
CA VAL A 308 18.54 8.60 -15.69
C VAL A 308 19.05 7.24 -15.28
N ASN A 309 19.26 6.37 -16.24
CA ASN A 309 19.84 5.06 -16.03
C ASN A 309 21.02 4.80 -16.97
N SER A 310 21.98 4.03 -16.50
CA SER A 310 23.11 3.54 -17.27
C SER A 310 23.31 2.08 -16.90
N GLN A 311 23.45 1.21 -17.90
CA GLN A 311 23.60 -0.23 -17.71
C GLN A 311 24.75 -0.73 -18.58
N LEU A 312 25.63 -1.54 -17.98
CA LEU A 312 26.68 -2.27 -18.69
C LEU A 312 26.38 -3.76 -18.55
N LEU A 313 25.98 -4.39 -19.64
CA LEU A 313 25.85 -5.84 -19.74
C LEU A 313 27.10 -6.41 -20.41
N GLN A 314 27.75 -7.36 -19.76
CA GLN A 314 28.79 -8.20 -20.31
C GLN A 314 28.33 -9.63 -20.22
N SER A 315 28.34 -10.38 -21.32
CA SER A 315 27.92 -11.77 -21.33
C SER A 315 28.70 -12.61 -22.33
N ASP A 316 29.03 -13.79 -21.91
CA ASP A 316 29.45 -14.90 -22.78
C ASP A 316 28.23 -15.79 -23.00
N VAL A 317 27.74 -15.85 -24.22
CA VAL A 317 26.58 -16.65 -24.61
C VAL A 317 27.01 -17.67 -25.64
N ASN A 318 27.08 -18.94 -25.29
CA ASN A 318 27.51 -20.02 -26.15
C ASN A 318 28.90 -19.73 -26.80
N GLU A 319 29.86 -19.32 -25.99
CA GLU A 319 31.24 -18.97 -26.41
C GLU A 319 31.34 -17.67 -27.25
N GLU A 320 30.29 -16.87 -27.34
CA GLU A 320 30.29 -15.56 -27.97
C GLU A 320 30.27 -14.44 -26.93
N ASP A 321 31.33 -13.63 -26.89
CA ASP A 321 31.45 -12.46 -26.05
C ASP A 321 30.55 -11.33 -26.53
N ASN A 322 29.64 -10.89 -25.67
CA ASN A 322 28.77 -9.74 -25.92
C ASN A 322 29.01 -8.65 -24.88
N GLN A 323 28.93 -7.41 -25.32
CA GLN A 323 28.95 -6.25 -24.44
C GLN A 323 27.96 -5.21 -24.97
N LEU A 324 27.13 -4.68 -24.05
CA LEU A 324 26.15 -3.62 -24.34
C LEU A 324 26.25 -2.55 -23.26
N GLN A 325 26.59 -1.33 -23.65
CA GLN A 325 26.40 -0.16 -22.81
C GLN A 325 25.06 0.47 -23.18
N ILE A 326 24.14 0.57 -22.24
CA ILE A 326 22.80 1.09 -22.42
C ILE A 326 22.66 2.35 -21.56
N ASN A 327 22.28 3.47 -22.17
CA ASN A 327 22.02 4.72 -21.47
C ASN A 327 20.59 5.14 -21.78
N GLY A 328 19.85 5.55 -20.76
CA GLY A 328 18.46 5.93 -20.90
C GLY A 328 17.99 6.89 -19.83
N GLY A 329 16.78 7.38 -20.01
CA GLY A 329 16.14 8.25 -19.05
C GLY A 329 14.67 8.46 -19.35
N GLN A 330 13.95 8.90 -18.34
CA GLN A 330 12.52 9.20 -18.44
C GLN A 330 12.22 10.55 -17.79
N ASP A 331 11.43 11.36 -18.48
CA ASP A 331 10.89 12.63 -18.00
C ASP A 331 9.36 12.59 -18.05
N VAL A 332 8.70 12.70 -16.90
CA VAL A 332 7.25 12.76 -16.81
C VAL A 332 6.80 14.07 -16.18
N ARG A 333 5.86 14.76 -16.83
CA ARG A 333 5.20 15.96 -16.31
C ARG A 333 3.69 15.71 -16.31
N LYS A 334 3.07 15.84 -15.13
CA LYS A 334 1.63 15.58 -14.98
C LYS A 334 0.96 16.73 -14.26
N ILE A 335 -0.17 17.18 -14.80
CA ILE A 335 -1.08 18.14 -14.19
C ILE A 335 -2.41 17.44 -13.97
N SER A 336 -2.96 17.58 -12.75
CA SER A 336 -4.31 17.12 -12.44
C SER A 336 -5.10 18.28 -11.83
N LEU A 337 -6.29 18.52 -12.35
CA LEU A 337 -7.21 19.56 -11.88
C LEU A 337 -8.53 18.93 -11.52
N SER A 338 -9.18 19.37 -10.44
CA SER A 338 -10.54 18.95 -10.12
C SER A 338 -11.38 20.07 -9.54
N ALA A 339 -12.68 19.97 -9.73
CA ALA A 339 -13.68 20.85 -9.13
C ALA A 339 -14.92 20.03 -8.80
N ASP A 340 -15.34 20.08 -7.53
CA ASP A 340 -16.42 19.29 -6.97
C ASP A 340 -17.41 20.18 -6.23
N GLN A 341 -18.68 19.94 -6.40
CA GLN A 341 -19.74 20.65 -5.69
C GLN A 341 -20.62 19.67 -4.94
N THR A 342 -20.83 19.94 -3.65
CA THR A 342 -21.72 19.19 -2.77
C THR A 342 -22.91 20.06 -2.37
N HIS A 343 -24.12 19.54 -2.53
CA HIS A 343 -25.37 20.15 -2.08
C HIS A 343 -26.08 19.23 -1.10
N SER A 344 -26.34 19.76 0.10
CA SER A 344 -27.28 19.12 1.03
C SER A 344 -28.70 19.52 0.65
N LEU A 345 -29.51 18.54 0.25
CA LEU A 345 -30.88 18.72 -0.17
C LEU A 345 -31.86 18.43 1.00
N ARG A 346 -33.15 18.69 0.78
CA ARG A 346 -34.20 18.37 1.78
C ARG A 346 -34.29 16.86 2.03
N HIS A 347 -34.69 16.47 3.24
CA HIS A 347 -34.89 15.08 3.68
C HIS A 347 -33.60 14.25 3.67
N ASP A 348 -32.46 14.85 4.06
CA ASP A 348 -31.15 14.19 4.18
C ASP A 348 -30.63 13.55 2.86
N TRP A 349 -30.99 14.13 1.71
CA TRP A 349 -30.36 13.83 0.44
C TRP A 349 -29.12 14.69 0.26
N THR A 350 -28.07 14.09 -0.29
CA THR A 350 -26.86 14.80 -0.72
C THR A 350 -26.65 14.56 -2.21
N LEU A 351 -26.38 15.62 -2.94
CA LEU A 351 -26.03 15.59 -4.36
C LEU A 351 -24.60 16.08 -4.51
N ASP A 352 -23.72 15.22 -5.04
CA ASP A 352 -22.35 15.56 -5.40
C ASP A 352 -22.21 15.48 -6.93
N TYR A 353 -21.50 16.43 -7.52
CA TYR A 353 -21.10 16.38 -8.92
C TYR A 353 -19.79 17.12 -9.12
N GLY A 354 -19.06 16.72 -10.13
CA GLY A 354 -17.74 17.31 -10.37
C GLY A 354 -17.14 16.93 -11.71
N ILE A 355 -16.00 17.53 -11.95
CA ILE A 355 -15.16 17.32 -13.12
C ILE A 355 -13.73 17.17 -12.69
N SER A 356 -12.99 16.29 -13.34
CA SER A 356 -11.53 16.25 -13.25
C SER A 356 -10.90 16.22 -14.64
N TYR A 357 -9.72 16.79 -14.73
CA TYR A 357 -8.88 16.79 -15.92
C TYR A 357 -7.46 16.42 -15.56
N VAL A 358 -6.90 15.45 -16.28
CA VAL A 358 -5.52 15.03 -16.17
C VAL A 358 -4.84 15.20 -17.52
N ASN A 359 -3.65 15.78 -17.50
CA ASN A 359 -2.75 15.81 -18.65
C ASN A 359 -1.36 15.38 -18.19
N ALA A 360 -0.81 14.37 -18.86
CA ALA A 360 0.54 13.92 -18.62
C ALA A 360 1.33 13.85 -19.93
N TYR A 361 2.57 14.24 -19.85
CA TYR A 361 3.55 14.11 -20.93
C TYR A 361 4.70 13.26 -20.42
N ASP A 362 4.95 12.16 -21.11
CA ASP A 362 6.06 11.25 -20.86
C ASP A 362 7.02 11.27 -22.05
N LYS A 363 8.31 11.39 -21.76
CA LYS A 363 9.40 11.25 -22.71
C LYS A 363 10.38 10.23 -22.16
N ASP A 364 10.56 9.15 -22.88
CA ASP A 364 11.50 8.08 -22.56
C ASP A 364 12.48 7.88 -23.71
N ASN A 365 13.74 7.62 -23.35
CA ASN A 365 14.76 7.29 -24.36
C ASN A 365 15.69 6.18 -23.85
N GLN A 366 16.21 5.39 -24.79
CA GLN A 366 17.22 4.37 -24.56
C GLN A 366 18.14 4.30 -25.76
N TYR A 367 19.44 4.40 -25.54
CA TYR A 367 20.48 4.37 -26.56
C TYR A 367 21.51 3.32 -26.22
N TYR A 368 21.93 2.55 -27.22
CA TYR A 368 22.98 1.57 -27.14
C TYR A 368 24.30 2.17 -27.61
N THR A 369 25.32 2.05 -26.78
CA THR A 369 26.69 2.48 -27.09
C THR A 369 27.66 1.37 -26.73
N ASP A 370 28.85 1.33 -27.31
CA ASP A 370 29.86 0.30 -27.07
C ASP A 370 29.31 -1.13 -27.21
N VAL A 371 28.71 -1.40 -28.40
CA VAL A 371 28.08 -2.68 -28.71
C VAL A 371 29.13 -3.64 -29.29
N LYS A 372 29.24 -4.84 -28.69
CA LYS A 372 30.01 -5.99 -29.19
C LYS A 372 29.11 -7.23 -29.21
N GLY A 373 29.35 -8.12 -30.18
CA GLY A 373 28.57 -9.36 -30.35
C GLY A 373 27.30 -9.18 -31.15
N SER A 374 26.42 -10.18 -31.07
CA SER A 374 25.24 -10.35 -31.94
C SER A 374 23.89 -10.08 -31.23
N MET A 375 23.91 -9.64 -29.98
CA MET A 375 22.68 -9.36 -29.24
C MET A 375 21.87 -8.23 -29.91
N PRO A 376 20.54 -8.37 -30.04
CA PRO A 376 19.70 -7.35 -30.67
C PRO A 376 19.72 -6.03 -29.90
N THR A 377 19.91 -4.93 -30.61
CA THR A 377 19.88 -3.58 -30.07
C THR A 377 18.99 -2.69 -30.92
N ALA A 378 18.22 -1.83 -30.29
CA ALA A 378 17.42 -0.82 -30.98
C ALA A 378 17.29 0.43 -30.10
N ASP A 379 17.79 1.54 -30.59
CA ASP A 379 17.60 2.83 -29.92
C ASP A 379 16.12 3.21 -29.94
N THR A 380 15.66 3.81 -28.86
CA THR A 380 14.28 4.28 -28.71
C THR A 380 14.22 5.72 -28.21
N ASP A 381 13.31 6.51 -28.75
CA ASP A 381 12.87 7.83 -28.24
C ASP A 381 11.35 7.81 -28.33
N THR A 382 10.70 7.59 -27.21
CA THR A 382 9.25 7.48 -27.11
C THR A 382 8.69 8.71 -26.45
N ARG A 383 7.60 9.25 -26.99
CA ARG A 383 6.88 10.39 -26.43
C ARG A 383 5.40 10.04 -26.37
N LEU A 384 4.86 10.08 -25.16
CA LEU A 384 3.45 9.78 -24.92
C LEU A 384 2.78 11.01 -24.31
N THR A 385 1.59 11.32 -24.81
CA THR A 385 0.71 12.30 -24.19
C THR A 385 -0.55 11.57 -23.75
N GLU A 386 -0.85 11.67 -22.47
CA GLU A 386 -2.05 11.12 -21.86
C GLU A 386 -2.98 12.24 -21.45
N GLN A 387 -4.26 12.11 -21.77
CA GLN A 387 -5.30 13.02 -21.33
C GLN A 387 -6.51 12.25 -20.85
N SER A 388 -7.08 12.68 -19.74
CA SER A 388 -8.32 12.15 -19.22
C SER A 388 -9.22 13.31 -18.77
N THR A 389 -10.49 13.27 -19.17
CA THR A 389 -11.52 14.15 -18.65
C THR A 389 -12.63 13.30 -18.09
N ASP A 390 -12.96 13.50 -16.82
CA ASP A 390 -13.94 12.72 -16.09
C ASP A 390 -15.04 13.64 -15.55
N PHE A 391 -16.30 13.23 -15.71
CA PHE A 391 -17.47 13.89 -15.14
C PHE A 391 -18.21 12.89 -14.28
N TYR A 392 -18.66 13.31 -13.12
CA TYR A 392 -19.47 12.45 -12.29
C TYR A 392 -20.68 13.15 -11.68
N VAL A 393 -21.66 12.34 -11.32
CA VAL A 393 -22.77 12.70 -10.45
C VAL A 393 -22.99 11.58 -9.43
N SER A 394 -23.24 11.96 -8.18
CA SER A 394 -23.55 11.04 -7.08
C SER A 394 -24.73 11.56 -6.28
N CYS A 395 -25.57 10.66 -5.85
CA CYS A 395 -26.72 10.95 -5.01
C CYS A 395 -26.72 10.00 -3.80
N ASP A 396 -26.63 10.57 -2.61
CA ASP A 396 -26.57 9.82 -1.37
C ASP A 396 -27.82 10.10 -0.52
N LYS A 397 -28.30 9.06 0.16
CA LYS A 397 -29.43 9.14 1.10
C LYS A 397 -29.15 8.28 2.33
N THR A 398 -29.24 8.89 3.49
CA THR A 398 -29.17 8.18 4.77
C THR A 398 -30.47 8.33 5.54
N TYR A 399 -31.12 7.22 5.88
CA TYR A 399 -32.30 7.23 6.75
C TYR A 399 -31.90 7.15 8.21
N LYS A 400 -32.56 7.88 9.09
CA LYS A 400 -32.27 7.88 10.54
C LYS A 400 -32.40 6.49 11.18
N SER A 401 -33.34 5.69 10.70
CA SER A 401 -33.56 4.28 11.07
C SER A 401 -33.90 3.49 9.81
N GLY A 402 -32.87 3.02 9.11
CA GLY A 402 -33.09 2.33 7.83
C GLY A 402 -31.82 2.23 7.01
N PRO A 403 -31.94 1.90 5.70
CA PRO A 403 -30.77 1.79 4.83
C PRO A 403 -30.18 3.15 4.47
N SER A 404 -28.90 3.18 4.17
CA SER A 404 -28.24 4.25 3.42
C SER A 404 -28.05 3.78 1.98
N PHE A 405 -28.26 4.70 1.03
CA PHE A 405 -28.07 4.47 -0.40
C PHE A 405 -27.05 5.46 -0.92
N SER A 406 -26.14 4.99 -1.75
CA SER A 406 -25.28 5.82 -2.59
C SER A 406 -25.39 5.30 -4.02
N LEU A 407 -25.72 6.17 -4.94
CA LEU A 407 -25.79 5.88 -6.36
C LEU A 407 -24.98 6.91 -7.10
N SER A 408 -24.03 6.48 -7.92
CA SER A 408 -23.22 7.38 -8.72
C SER A 408 -22.93 6.83 -10.10
N ALA A 409 -22.60 7.74 -10.99
CA ALA A 409 -22.15 7.42 -12.32
C ALA A 409 -21.06 8.41 -12.73
N SER A 410 -20.02 7.92 -13.38
CA SER A 410 -19.02 8.77 -14.02
C SER A 410 -18.81 8.39 -15.48
N GLY A 411 -18.52 9.39 -16.31
CA GLY A 411 -18.14 9.24 -17.69
C GLY A 411 -16.77 9.81 -17.93
N GLU A 412 -15.89 9.04 -18.55
CA GLU A 412 -14.52 9.43 -18.84
C GLU A 412 -14.24 9.42 -20.33
N TYR A 413 -13.62 10.46 -20.81
CA TYR A 413 -12.94 10.48 -22.11
C TYR A 413 -11.44 10.37 -21.87
N TYR A 414 -10.85 9.27 -22.34
CA TYR A 414 -9.45 8.95 -22.15
C TYR A 414 -8.71 8.84 -23.48
N THR A 415 -7.52 9.44 -23.56
CA THR A 415 -6.65 9.36 -24.73
C THR A 415 -5.19 9.11 -24.30
N ILE A 416 -4.49 8.23 -25.01
CA ILE A 416 -3.05 8.03 -24.90
C ILE A 416 -2.49 7.59 -26.26
N GLY A 417 -1.56 8.34 -26.82
CA GLY A 417 -1.07 8.09 -28.17
C GLY A 417 -2.22 8.04 -29.19
N ASN A 418 -2.38 6.91 -29.87
CA ASN A 418 -3.46 6.68 -30.84
C ASN A 418 -4.74 6.06 -30.22
N TYR A 419 -4.71 5.70 -28.94
CA TYR A 419 -5.88 5.13 -28.28
C TYR A 419 -6.76 6.23 -27.73
N HIS A 420 -8.06 6.19 -28.02
CA HIS A 420 -9.07 7.08 -27.47
C HIS A 420 -10.38 6.32 -27.25
N LYS A 421 -11.02 6.51 -26.08
CA LYS A 421 -12.24 5.81 -25.72
C LYS A 421 -13.06 6.60 -24.71
N TRP A 422 -14.37 6.62 -24.91
CA TRP A 422 -15.34 6.94 -23.86
C TRP A 422 -15.64 5.70 -23.03
N ALA A 423 -15.69 5.86 -21.73
CA ALA A 423 -16.07 4.80 -20.81
C ALA A 423 -17.07 5.32 -19.78
N PHE A 424 -17.96 4.44 -19.32
CA PHE A 424 -18.98 4.75 -18.33
C PHE A 424 -18.81 3.85 -17.11
N TYR A 425 -18.85 4.44 -15.92
CA TYR A 425 -18.56 3.76 -14.66
C TYR A 425 -19.71 3.95 -13.68
N PRO A 426 -20.68 3.01 -13.67
CA PRO A 426 -21.74 2.99 -12.67
C PRO A 426 -21.22 2.49 -11.33
N GLN A 427 -21.74 3.06 -10.24
CA GLN A 427 -21.48 2.61 -8.88
C GLN A 427 -22.77 2.69 -8.07
N ALA A 428 -22.97 1.71 -7.19
CA ALA A 428 -24.10 1.70 -6.28
C ALA A 428 -23.69 1.05 -4.95
N SER A 429 -24.15 1.58 -3.85
CA SER A 429 -23.95 0.98 -2.53
C SER A 429 -25.21 1.11 -1.69
N VAL A 430 -25.55 0.02 -1.02
CA VAL A 430 -26.66 -0.03 -0.05
C VAL A 430 -26.11 -0.58 1.26
N THR A 431 -26.25 0.19 2.33
CA THR A 431 -25.91 -0.26 3.68
C THR A 431 -27.19 -0.30 4.52
N TYR A 432 -27.49 -1.46 5.10
CA TYR A 432 -28.66 -1.67 5.91
C TYR A 432 -28.31 -2.13 7.33
N PHE A 433 -28.71 -1.33 8.30
CA PHE A 433 -28.60 -1.63 9.72
C PHE A 433 -29.91 -2.22 10.23
N LYS A 434 -30.03 -3.54 10.23
CA LYS A 434 -31.20 -4.22 10.83
C LYS A 434 -31.25 -3.97 12.33
N THR A 435 -30.10 -4.01 12.98
CA THR A 435 -29.86 -3.67 14.39
C THR A 435 -28.41 -3.15 14.51
N PRO A 436 -28.00 -2.56 15.65
CA PRO A 436 -26.60 -2.20 15.88
C PRO A 436 -25.60 -3.37 15.74
N LYS A 437 -26.10 -4.63 15.81
CA LYS A 437 -25.30 -5.85 15.70
C LYS A 437 -25.27 -6.44 14.29
N HIS A 438 -26.21 -6.11 13.42
CA HIS A 438 -26.35 -6.72 12.09
C HIS A 438 -26.30 -5.64 11.02
N VAL A 439 -25.25 -5.64 10.25
CA VAL A 439 -25.01 -4.70 9.14
C VAL A 439 -24.87 -5.49 7.85
N PHE A 440 -25.60 -5.10 6.82
CA PHE A 440 -25.51 -5.63 5.47
C PHE A 440 -25.05 -4.53 4.54
N ILE A 441 -24.05 -4.81 3.72
CA ILE A 441 -23.52 -3.90 2.71
C ILE A 441 -23.58 -4.63 1.38
N LEU A 442 -24.21 -4.02 0.37
CA LEU A 442 -24.16 -4.47 -1.01
C LEU A 442 -23.55 -3.33 -1.83
N SER A 443 -22.50 -3.59 -2.58
CA SER A 443 -21.86 -2.60 -3.42
C SER A 443 -21.59 -3.14 -4.82
N LEU A 444 -21.92 -2.34 -5.82
CA LEU A 444 -21.47 -2.44 -7.20
C LEU A 444 -20.46 -1.35 -7.43
N SER A 445 -19.29 -1.70 -7.92
CA SER A 445 -18.24 -0.74 -8.28
C SER A 445 -17.69 -1.03 -9.67
N SER A 446 -17.20 0.00 -10.32
CA SER A 446 -16.46 -0.10 -11.56
C SER A 446 -15.14 0.66 -11.43
N ASP A 447 -14.10 0.12 -12.01
CA ASP A 447 -12.73 0.65 -11.93
C ASP A 447 -12.04 0.60 -13.29
N LYS A 448 -10.94 1.32 -13.42
CA LYS A 448 -10.06 1.30 -14.58
C LYS A 448 -8.60 1.37 -14.14
N THR A 449 -7.83 0.39 -14.54
CA THR A 449 -6.39 0.34 -14.31
C THR A 449 -5.65 0.72 -15.58
N TYR A 450 -4.73 1.68 -15.46
CA TYR A 450 -3.93 2.15 -16.59
C TYR A 450 -2.57 1.45 -16.60
N PRO A 451 -2.05 1.04 -17.79
CA PRO A 451 -0.67 0.59 -17.89
C PRO A 451 0.30 1.71 -17.48
N SER A 452 1.41 1.36 -16.86
CA SER A 452 2.46 2.34 -16.58
C SER A 452 3.15 2.77 -17.88
N TYR A 453 3.69 3.98 -17.92
CA TYR A 453 4.42 4.49 -19.10
C TYR A 453 5.57 3.55 -19.46
N TRP A 454 6.27 3.02 -18.46
CA TRP A 454 7.34 2.05 -18.65
C TRP A 454 6.86 0.77 -19.40
N GLN A 455 5.68 0.23 -19.08
CA GLN A 455 5.13 -0.92 -19.78
C GLN A 455 4.76 -0.63 -21.24
N MET A 456 4.48 0.63 -21.54
CA MET A 456 4.09 1.10 -22.89
C MET A 456 5.27 1.53 -23.77
N GLN A 457 6.50 1.53 -23.25
CA GLN A 457 7.70 1.81 -24.02
C GLN A 457 7.93 0.76 -25.10
N SER A 458 8.67 1.13 -26.15
CA SER A 458 9.10 0.19 -27.20
C SER A 458 10.49 -0.38 -26.94
N SER A 459 11.09 -0.10 -25.78
CA SER A 459 12.45 -0.47 -25.43
C SER A 459 12.57 -1.97 -25.09
N VAL A 460 13.74 -2.52 -25.32
CA VAL A 460 14.16 -3.84 -24.86
C VAL A 460 15.18 -3.66 -23.75
N THR A 461 14.91 -4.21 -22.57
CA THR A 461 15.84 -4.22 -21.44
C THR A 461 16.40 -5.62 -21.27
N HIS A 462 17.69 -5.81 -21.52
CA HIS A 462 18.37 -7.07 -21.30
C HIS A 462 18.62 -7.26 -19.79
N LEU A 463 18.20 -8.41 -19.25
CA LEU A 463 18.46 -8.80 -17.85
C LEU A 463 19.75 -9.62 -17.74
N ASP A 464 20.05 -10.39 -18.76
CA ASP A 464 21.27 -11.18 -18.96
C ASP A 464 21.39 -11.58 -20.45
N GLY A 465 22.26 -12.53 -20.77
CA GLY A 465 22.46 -13.00 -22.15
C GLY A 465 21.31 -13.83 -22.74
N TYR A 466 20.32 -14.23 -21.91
CA TYR A 466 19.17 -15.06 -22.31
C TYR A 466 17.83 -14.40 -22.00
N GLN A 467 17.75 -13.53 -21.00
CA GLN A 467 16.51 -12.93 -20.52
C GLN A 467 16.40 -11.46 -20.92
N GLU A 468 15.22 -11.06 -21.38
CA GLU A 468 14.91 -9.67 -21.70
C GLU A 468 13.48 -9.28 -21.34
N ILE A 469 13.29 -8.02 -21.02
CA ILE A 469 11.98 -7.39 -20.82
C ILE A 469 11.67 -6.54 -22.04
N ARG A 470 10.47 -6.67 -22.59
CA ARG A 470 9.96 -5.85 -23.68
C ARG A 470 8.74 -5.05 -23.23
N GLY A 471 8.71 -3.78 -23.57
CA GLY A 471 7.52 -2.97 -23.46
C GLY A 471 6.48 -3.33 -24.53
N SER A 472 5.28 -2.75 -24.42
CA SER A 472 4.17 -2.95 -25.37
C SER A 472 3.38 -1.66 -25.56
N SER A 473 3.65 -0.97 -26.67
CA SER A 473 2.98 0.31 -27.00
C SER A 473 1.48 0.18 -27.31
N HIS A 474 0.96 -1.04 -27.41
CA HIS A 474 -0.46 -1.31 -27.73
C HIS A 474 -1.28 -1.70 -26.51
N LEU A 475 -0.75 -1.54 -25.30
CA LEU A 475 -1.48 -1.84 -24.07
C LEU A 475 -2.72 -0.96 -23.93
N ARG A 476 -3.81 -1.60 -23.59
CA ARG A 476 -5.09 -0.94 -23.30
C ARG A 476 -5.34 -0.95 -21.81
N PRO A 477 -5.99 0.10 -21.26
CA PRO A 477 -6.44 0.08 -19.88
C PRO A 477 -7.42 -1.06 -19.61
N CYS A 478 -7.27 -1.71 -18.45
CA CYS A 478 -8.18 -2.73 -17.95
C CYS A 478 -9.41 -2.09 -17.32
N SER A 479 -10.60 -2.56 -17.65
CA SER A 479 -11.85 -2.16 -17.02
C SER A 479 -12.37 -3.27 -16.12
N THR A 480 -12.65 -2.96 -14.84
CA THR A 480 -13.07 -3.94 -13.84
C THR A 480 -14.45 -3.60 -13.29
N TYR A 481 -15.33 -4.57 -13.23
CA TYR A 481 -16.64 -4.48 -12.59
C TYR A 481 -16.70 -5.46 -11.42
N SER A 482 -17.05 -4.95 -10.23
CA SER A 482 -17.06 -5.74 -9.01
C SER A 482 -18.42 -5.64 -8.30
N LEU A 483 -18.94 -6.78 -7.87
CA LEU A 483 -20.10 -6.89 -6.99
C LEU A 483 -19.64 -7.49 -5.65
N ASN A 484 -19.91 -6.79 -4.56
CA ASN A 484 -19.56 -7.23 -3.23
C ASN A 484 -20.76 -7.20 -2.30
N ALA A 485 -20.98 -8.30 -1.57
CA ALA A 485 -22.02 -8.43 -0.56
C ALA A 485 -21.39 -8.79 0.78
N THR A 486 -21.40 -7.87 1.73
CA THR A 486 -20.79 -8.04 3.05
C THR A 486 -21.85 -8.05 4.14
N TYR A 487 -21.79 -9.08 4.98
CA TYR A 487 -22.52 -9.16 6.25
C TYR A 487 -21.55 -8.97 7.41
N ALA A 488 -21.80 -7.97 8.26
CA ALA A 488 -21.04 -7.75 9.49
C ALA A 488 -21.88 -8.03 10.74
N PHE A 489 -21.44 -8.98 11.55
CA PHE A 489 -22.06 -9.34 12.83
C PHE A 489 -21.30 -8.69 13.99
N ASN A 490 -22.03 -8.06 14.92
CA ASN A 490 -21.48 -7.31 16.05
C ASN A 490 -20.46 -6.22 15.64
N ARG A 491 -20.49 -5.75 14.37
CA ARG A 491 -19.47 -4.85 13.79
C ARG A 491 -18.05 -5.42 13.94
N LYS A 492 -17.92 -6.72 14.04
CA LYS A 492 -16.69 -7.44 14.39
C LYS A 492 -16.39 -8.57 13.41
N TYR A 493 -17.35 -9.46 13.19
CA TYR A 493 -17.22 -10.59 12.28
C TYR A 493 -17.76 -10.22 10.92
N THR A 494 -17.00 -10.41 9.85
CA THR A 494 -17.43 -10.07 8.49
C THR A 494 -17.38 -11.29 7.58
N PHE A 495 -18.42 -11.41 6.74
CA PHE A 495 -18.58 -12.41 5.71
C PHE A 495 -18.82 -11.65 4.40
N SER A 496 -17.93 -11.75 3.44
CA SER A 496 -18.01 -11.01 2.17
C SER A 496 -17.99 -11.99 1.01
N LEU A 497 -19.05 -11.97 0.21
CA LEU A 497 -19.11 -12.61 -1.09
C LEU A 497 -18.76 -11.57 -2.14
N PHE A 498 -17.92 -11.94 -3.12
CA PHE A 498 -17.55 -11.03 -4.19
C PHE A 498 -17.54 -11.75 -5.55
N TYR A 499 -17.82 -10.99 -6.59
CA TYR A 499 -17.62 -11.33 -7.99
C TYR A 499 -16.90 -10.16 -8.66
N GLU A 500 -15.96 -10.46 -9.53
CA GLU A 500 -15.17 -9.49 -10.27
C GLU A 500 -14.96 -9.96 -11.70
N ASP A 501 -15.10 -9.04 -12.66
CA ASP A 501 -14.82 -9.23 -14.08
C ASP A 501 -13.88 -8.11 -14.56
N ALA A 502 -12.66 -8.43 -14.88
CA ALA A 502 -11.63 -7.53 -15.38
C ALA A 502 -11.42 -7.76 -16.88
N GLU A 503 -12.02 -6.91 -17.71
CA GLU A 503 -11.87 -6.91 -19.15
C GLU A 503 -10.59 -6.19 -19.59
N ASP A 504 -9.95 -6.64 -20.66
CA ASP A 504 -8.63 -6.15 -21.11
C ASP A 504 -7.57 -6.23 -19.99
N TYR A 505 -7.71 -7.19 -19.05
CA TYR A 505 -6.74 -7.46 -18.01
C TYR A 505 -5.33 -7.54 -18.60
N PHE A 506 -4.34 -6.90 -18.01
CA PHE A 506 -2.98 -6.97 -18.47
C PHE A 506 -2.04 -7.44 -17.36
N THR A 507 -1.11 -8.31 -17.71
CA THR A 507 -0.10 -8.80 -16.80
C THR A 507 1.19 -9.08 -17.53
N GLN A 508 2.33 -8.92 -16.85
CA GLN A 508 3.61 -9.36 -17.38
C GLN A 508 3.69 -10.87 -17.26
N SER A 509 3.98 -11.50 -18.36
CA SER A 509 4.15 -12.93 -18.45
C SER A 509 5.39 -13.26 -19.28
N MET A 510 5.93 -14.47 -19.13
CA MET A 510 7.09 -14.90 -19.87
C MET A 510 6.71 -15.71 -21.14
N TYR A 511 7.59 -15.64 -22.12
CA TYR A 511 7.52 -16.38 -23.38
C TYR A 511 8.91 -16.84 -23.81
N GLN A 512 9.08 -18.13 -24.08
CA GLN A 512 10.26 -18.68 -24.74
C GLN A 512 10.13 -18.43 -26.26
N SER A 513 10.99 -17.58 -26.82
CA SER A 513 10.87 -17.14 -28.21
C SER A 513 11.02 -18.32 -29.21
N SER A 514 10.15 -18.37 -30.22
CA SER A 514 10.27 -19.32 -31.33
C SER A 514 11.31 -18.87 -32.38
N GLU A 515 11.77 -17.61 -32.32
CA GLU A 515 12.66 -17.02 -33.32
C GLU A 515 14.14 -17.10 -32.92
N ARG A 516 14.44 -17.13 -31.63
CA ARG A 516 15.79 -17.23 -31.09
C ARG A 516 15.79 -17.79 -29.66
N LEU A 517 16.95 -18.16 -29.15
CA LEU A 517 17.08 -18.57 -27.75
C LEU A 517 17.05 -17.34 -26.86
N ALA A 518 15.84 -16.90 -26.50
CA ALA A 518 15.59 -15.80 -25.58
C ALA A 518 14.32 -16.03 -24.77
N LEU A 519 14.37 -15.72 -23.51
CA LEU A 519 13.25 -15.69 -22.59
C LEU A 519 12.74 -14.26 -22.48
N ILE A 520 11.55 -13.98 -22.99
CA ILE A 520 10.95 -12.66 -23.12
C ILE A 520 9.92 -12.48 -22.02
N PHE A 521 10.06 -11.43 -21.21
CA PHE A 521 9.04 -10.95 -20.29
C PHE A 521 8.33 -9.76 -20.93
N GLN A 522 7.03 -9.88 -21.17
CA GLN A 522 6.25 -8.80 -21.78
C GLN A 522 4.89 -8.67 -21.11
N THR A 523 4.47 -7.43 -20.83
CA THR A 523 3.10 -7.14 -20.44
C THR A 523 2.21 -7.12 -21.68
N ARG A 524 1.11 -7.91 -21.66
CA ARG A 524 0.12 -7.95 -22.73
C ARG A 524 -1.29 -7.96 -22.15
N ASN A 525 -2.26 -7.48 -22.92
CA ASN A 525 -3.67 -7.59 -22.54
C ASN A 525 -4.15 -9.02 -22.73
N TRP A 526 -4.86 -9.52 -21.72
CA TRP A 526 -5.65 -10.75 -21.72
C TRP A 526 -7.11 -10.39 -21.99
N ASN A 527 -7.91 -11.32 -22.53
CA ASN A 527 -9.32 -11.04 -22.77
C ASN A 527 -10.05 -10.67 -21.48
N TYR A 528 -9.82 -11.45 -20.42
CA TYR A 528 -10.34 -11.17 -19.09
C TYR A 528 -9.60 -11.92 -17.97
N SER A 529 -9.76 -11.42 -16.75
CA SER A 529 -9.56 -12.16 -15.51
C SER A 529 -10.85 -12.07 -14.69
N ARG A 530 -11.46 -13.21 -14.35
CA ARG A 530 -12.69 -13.31 -13.57
C ARG A 530 -12.44 -13.99 -12.26
N GLN A 531 -13.02 -13.44 -11.20
CA GLN A 531 -12.87 -14.00 -9.86
C GLN A 531 -14.21 -13.95 -9.11
N TYR A 532 -14.48 -14.98 -8.31
CA TYR A 532 -15.56 -14.97 -7.32
C TYR A 532 -15.15 -15.77 -6.10
N GLY A 533 -15.61 -15.33 -4.93
CA GLY A 533 -15.18 -15.97 -3.72
C GLY A 533 -15.88 -15.48 -2.45
N LEU A 534 -15.42 -16.03 -1.33
CA LEU A 534 -15.86 -15.71 0.01
C LEU A 534 -14.65 -15.32 0.87
N VAL A 535 -14.78 -14.23 1.63
CA VAL A 535 -13.83 -13.81 2.65
C VAL A 535 -14.53 -13.80 4.01
N ILE A 536 -13.90 -14.40 5.00
CA ILE A 536 -14.36 -14.42 6.39
C ILE A 536 -13.29 -13.78 7.27
N ASN A 537 -13.67 -12.76 8.05
CA ASN A 537 -12.81 -12.18 9.08
C ASN A 537 -13.46 -12.39 10.45
N ALA A 538 -12.69 -12.97 11.38
CA ALA A 538 -13.15 -13.33 12.71
C ALA A 538 -12.14 -12.90 13.78
N PRO A 539 -12.15 -11.63 14.22
CA PRO A 539 -11.32 -11.19 15.35
C PRO A 539 -11.95 -11.65 16.68
N PHE A 540 -11.14 -12.17 17.61
CA PHE A 540 -11.57 -12.43 18.96
C PHE A 540 -10.47 -12.15 20.00
N SER A 541 -10.86 -12.01 21.27
CA SER A 541 -9.95 -11.70 22.36
C SER A 541 -10.26 -12.61 23.55
N ILE A 542 -9.21 -13.03 24.25
CA ILE A 542 -9.31 -13.77 25.52
C ILE A 542 -8.74 -12.86 26.61
N GLY A 543 -9.61 -12.41 27.50
CA GLY A 543 -9.24 -11.43 28.51
C GLY A 543 -8.66 -10.16 27.88
N THR A 544 -7.65 -9.58 28.54
CA THR A 544 -6.90 -8.42 28.06
C THR A 544 -5.53 -8.79 27.48
N TRP A 545 -5.13 -10.04 27.64
CA TRP A 545 -3.77 -10.50 27.33
C TRP A 545 -3.61 -11.09 25.92
N PHE A 546 -4.69 -11.61 25.31
CA PHE A 546 -4.62 -12.21 23.98
C PHE A 546 -5.67 -11.62 23.04
N ASN A 547 -5.23 -11.22 21.85
CA ASN A 547 -6.08 -10.74 20.79
C ASN A 547 -5.64 -11.40 19.47
N THR A 548 -6.58 -11.98 18.74
CA THR A 548 -6.31 -12.59 17.44
C THR A 548 -7.28 -12.08 16.39
N GLN A 549 -6.81 -12.04 15.17
CA GLN A 549 -7.60 -11.77 13.97
C GLN A 549 -7.37 -12.90 12.98
N LEU A 550 -8.40 -13.71 12.80
CA LEU A 550 -8.40 -14.80 11.83
C LEU A 550 -9.04 -14.32 10.53
N MET A 551 -8.46 -14.70 9.41
CA MET A 551 -9.05 -14.52 8.09
C MET A 551 -8.96 -15.84 7.31
N ALA A 552 -10.05 -16.17 6.62
CA ALA A 552 -10.10 -17.24 5.64
C ALA A 552 -10.70 -16.69 4.34
N MET A 553 -10.06 -16.99 3.21
CA MET A 553 -10.55 -16.65 1.88
C MET A 553 -10.53 -17.90 1.00
N GLY A 554 -11.58 -18.08 0.24
CA GLY A 554 -11.63 -19.05 -0.86
C GLY A 554 -12.14 -18.33 -2.11
N LEU A 555 -11.42 -18.43 -3.21
CA LEU A 555 -11.83 -17.84 -4.48
C LEU A 555 -11.55 -18.78 -5.65
N HIS A 556 -12.38 -18.65 -6.68
CA HIS A 556 -12.13 -19.23 -7.99
C HIS A 556 -11.66 -18.13 -8.93
N GLN A 557 -10.54 -18.38 -9.60
CA GLN A 557 -9.95 -17.48 -10.60
C GLN A 557 -10.03 -18.14 -11.98
N HIS A 558 -10.39 -17.36 -13.00
CA HIS A 558 -10.44 -17.78 -14.39
C HIS A 558 -9.82 -16.68 -15.26
N GLU A 559 -8.73 -16.99 -15.95
CA GLU A 559 -8.01 -16.08 -16.83
C GLU A 559 -8.01 -16.62 -18.26
N LYS A 560 -8.26 -15.75 -19.25
CA LYS A 560 -8.29 -16.10 -20.66
C LYS A 560 -7.50 -15.10 -21.50
N CYS A 561 -6.62 -15.64 -22.33
CA CYS A 561 -5.93 -14.93 -23.40
C CYS A 561 -6.06 -15.74 -24.69
N ALA A 562 -6.75 -15.17 -25.69
CA ALA A 562 -6.97 -15.88 -26.94
C ALA A 562 -5.67 -15.99 -27.77
N ASP A 563 -4.77 -15.03 -27.60
CA ASP A 563 -3.52 -14.93 -28.35
C ASP A 563 -2.40 -14.34 -27.47
N TYR A 564 -1.55 -15.20 -26.92
CA TYR A 564 -0.30 -14.83 -26.28
C TYR A 564 0.87 -15.41 -27.07
N PHE A 565 1.38 -14.68 -28.07
CA PHE A 565 2.38 -15.15 -29.02
C PHE A 565 1.91 -16.44 -29.75
N ASP A 566 0.74 -16.39 -30.35
CA ASP A 566 0.06 -17.53 -31.05
C ASP A 566 -0.32 -18.70 -30.11
N ILE A 567 -0.23 -18.57 -28.80
CA ILE A 567 -0.62 -19.57 -27.82
C ILE A 567 -1.89 -19.12 -27.10
N PRO A 568 -3.02 -19.85 -27.24
CA PRO A 568 -4.23 -19.55 -26.46
C PRO A 568 -4.11 -20.07 -25.03
N PHE A 569 -4.43 -19.25 -24.04
CA PHE A 569 -4.55 -19.64 -22.66
C PHE A 569 -6.00 -19.54 -22.19
N ASP A 570 -6.48 -20.58 -21.54
CA ASP A 570 -7.79 -20.63 -20.87
C ASP A 570 -7.60 -21.42 -19.56
N ARG A 571 -7.43 -20.70 -18.45
CA ARG A 571 -6.92 -21.27 -17.21
C ARG A 571 -7.82 -20.89 -16.04
N ASN A 572 -8.09 -21.86 -15.17
CA ASN A 572 -8.85 -21.61 -13.95
C ASN A 572 -8.27 -22.38 -12.76
N LYS A 573 -8.48 -21.86 -11.56
CA LYS A 573 -7.99 -22.47 -10.31
C LYS A 573 -8.76 -22.00 -9.10
N TRP A 574 -8.96 -22.89 -8.13
CA TRP A 574 -9.36 -22.53 -6.78
C TRP A 574 -8.13 -22.12 -5.96
N LEU A 575 -8.24 -21.02 -5.27
CA LEU A 575 -7.25 -20.49 -4.33
C LEU A 575 -7.85 -20.40 -2.94
N TYR A 576 -7.07 -20.80 -1.93
CA TYR A 576 -7.41 -20.66 -0.52
C TYR A 576 -6.31 -19.90 0.19
N GLN A 577 -6.71 -18.94 1.04
CA GLN A 577 -5.79 -18.21 1.90
C GLN A 577 -6.29 -18.23 3.34
N LEU A 578 -5.38 -18.51 4.27
CA LEU A 578 -5.63 -18.47 5.71
C LEU A 578 -4.62 -17.53 6.34
N SER A 579 -5.07 -16.64 7.22
CA SER A 579 -4.14 -15.85 8.02
C SER A 579 -4.60 -15.73 9.47
N ALA A 580 -3.62 -15.63 10.37
CA ALA A 580 -3.82 -15.40 11.77
C ALA A 580 -2.85 -14.33 12.25
N LYS A 581 -3.35 -13.22 12.79
CA LYS A 581 -2.55 -12.15 13.40
C LYS A 581 -2.79 -12.17 14.91
N ASN A 582 -1.81 -12.64 15.67
CA ASN A 582 -1.93 -12.88 17.10
C ASN A 582 -1.12 -11.87 17.89
N THR A 583 -1.73 -11.24 18.89
CA THR A 583 -1.06 -10.29 19.80
C THR A 583 -1.23 -10.76 21.23
N PHE A 584 -0.12 -10.91 21.93
CA PHE A 584 -0.05 -11.24 23.35
C PHE A 584 0.40 -10.00 24.12
N SER A 585 -0.50 -9.42 24.90
CA SER A 585 -0.23 -8.25 25.75
C SER A 585 0.27 -8.75 27.12
N VAL A 586 1.58 -8.84 27.29
CA VAL A 586 2.23 -9.28 28.54
C VAL A 586 2.07 -8.22 29.61
N SER A 587 2.09 -6.94 29.21
CA SER A 587 1.78 -5.78 30.05
C SER A 587 1.20 -4.65 29.19
N PRO A 588 0.68 -3.56 29.80
CA PRO A 588 0.21 -2.40 29.03
C PRO A 588 1.28 -1.79 28.12
N HIS A 589 2.56 -2.03 28.42
CA HIS A 589 3.69 -1.45 27.68
C HIS A 589 4.52 -2.48 26.90
N PHE A 590 4.18 -3.77 26.98
CA PHE A 590 4.97 -4.83 26.34
C PHE A 590 4.06 -5.83 25.63
N ASN A 591 4.19 -5.88 24.29
CA ASN A 591 3.41 -6.76 23.43
C ASN A 591 4.32 -7.68 22.62
N ILE A 592 3.89 -8.92 22.44
CA ILE A 592 4.47 -9.89 21.51
C ILE A 592 3.43 -10.12 20.40
N GLN A 593 3.85 -10.16 19.16
CA GLN A 593 2.96 -10.45 18.02
C GLN A 593 3.55 -11.61 17.22
N LEU A 594 2.67 -12.51 16.78
CA LEU A 594 2.99 -13.62 15.90
C LEU A 594 1.94 -13.68 14.81
N ASP A 595 2.36 -13.42 13.57
CA ASP A 595 1.52 -13.40 12.39
C ASP A 595 1.87 -14.55 11.47
N GLY A 596 0.87 -15.19 10.90
CA GLY A 596 1.05 -16.27 9.94
C GLY A 596 0.06 -16.14 8.79
N MET A 597 0.52 -16.41 7.57
CA MET A 597 -0.29 -16.45 6.36
C MET A 597 0.10 -17.65 5.50
N TYR A 598 -0.90 -18.42 5.12
CA TYR A 598 -0.76 -19.50 4.14
C TYR A 598 -1.61 -19.19 2.92
N THR A 599 -1.03 -19.31 1.72
CA THR A 599 -1.74 -19.22 0.45
C THR A 599 -1.50 -20.51 -0.35
N SER A 600 -2.57 -21.13 -0.83
CA SER A 600 -2.50 -22.33 -1.69
C SER A 600 -1.91 -21.97 -3.05
N PRO A 601 -1.52 -22.96 -3.88
CA PRO A 601 -1.06 -22.70 -5.24
C PRO A 601 -2.07 -21.89 -6.05
N LEU A 602 -1.58 -20.93 -6.85
CA LEU A 602 -2.38 -20.00 -7.66
C LEU A 602 -1.88 -19.91 -9.11
N ILE A 603 -2.63 -19.24 -9.97
CA ILE A 603 -2.24 -18.91 -11.34
C ILE A 603 -2.11 -17.40 -11.48
N GLN A 604 -1.22 -16.95 -12.37
CA GLN A 604 -1.12 -15.55 -12.77
C GLN A 604 -0.56 -15.49 -14.19
N GLY A 605 -1.36 -15.08 -15.16
CA GLY A 605 -0.94 -15.09 -16.54
C GLY A 605 -0.49 -16.48 -16.99
N THR A 606 0.73 -16.59 -17.50
CA THR A 606 1.31 -17.89 -17.90
C THR A 606 1.83 -18.72 -16.74
N TYR A 607 1.92 -18.16 -15.54
CA TYR A 607 2.58 -18.79 -14.39
C TYR A 607 1.66 -19.69 -13.58
N ASP A 608 2.20 -20.83 -13.14
CA ASP A 608 1.74 -21.63 -12.01
C ASP A 608 2.64 -21.30 -10.81
N LEU A 609 2.05 -20.75 -9.77
CA LEU A 609 2.74 -20.41 -8.54
C LEU A 609 2.45 -21.47 -7.47
N THR A 610 3.50 -21.92 -6.75
CA THR A 610 3.32 -22.88 -5.65
C THR A 610 2.68 -22.20 -4.43
N HIS A 611 2.38 -22.98 -3.40
CA HIS A 611 1.95 -22.42 -2.12
C HIS A 611 3.06 -21.54 -1.50
N LEU A 612 2.63 -20.61 -0.67
CA LEU A 612 3.53 -19.81 0.18
C LEU A 612 3.06 -19.88 1.64
N LEU A 613 4.03 -19.81 2.55
CA LEU A 613 3.80 -19.70 3.99
C LEU A 613 4.70 -18.58 4.52
N ASP A 614 4.08 -17.53 5.02
CA ASP A 614 4.78 -16.40 5.62
C ASP A 614 4.49 -16.34 7.12
N VAL A 615 5.53 -16.25 7.94
CA VAL A 615 5.42 -16.18 9.39
C VAL A 615 6.35 -15.11 9.93
N ASP A 616 5.75 -14.13 10.61
CA ASP A 616 6.43 -13.01 11.25
C ASP A 616 6.29 -13.06 12.76
N ALA A 617 7.33 -12.62 13.48
CA ALA A 617 7.26 -12.38 14.91
C ALA A 617 7.78 -10.98 15.25
N SER A 618 7.16 -10.33 16.22
CA SER A 618 7.64 -9.04 16.72
C SER A 618 7.40 -8.84 18.20
N VAL A 619 8.26 -8.02 18.79
CA VAL A 619 8.15 -7.56 20.18
C VAL A 619 8.16 -6.04 20.17
N LYS A 620 7.24 -5.42 20.89
CA LYS A 620 7.17 -3.96 21.07
C LYS A 620 7.17 -3.61 22.55
N TRP A 621 8.12 -2.79 22.93
CA TRP A 621 8.25 -2.24 24.28
C TRP A 621 8.11 -0.73 24.26
N ARG A 622 7.14 -0.19 25.04
CA ARG A 622 6.92 1.23 25.24
C ARG A 622 7.43 1.66 26.62
N PHE A 623 8.13 2.77 26.69
CA PHE A 623 8.74 3.26 27.92
C PHE A 623 8.81 4.80 27.94
N CYS A 624 9.39 5.42 28.98
CA CYS A 624 9.39 6.88 29.14
C CYS A 624 7.98 7.51 29.09
N LYS A 625 6.99 6.92 29.76
CA LYS A 625 5.57 7.34 29.72
C LYS A 625 5.01 7.31 28.29
N ASP A 626 5.26 6.22 27.58
CA ASP A 626 4.87 5.95 26.18
C ASP A 626 5.47 6.91 25.13
N LYS A 627 6.46 7.74 25.52
CA LYS A 627 7.16 8.60 24.57
C LYS A 627 8.19 7.86 23.73
N CYS A 628 8.76 6.78 24.27
CA CYS A 628 9.72 5.94 23.57
C CYS A 628 9.09 4.59 23.24
N ALA A 629 9.39 4.05 22.06
CA ALA A 629 9.06 2.69 21.70
C ALA A 629 10.26 2.00 21.03
N LEU A 630 10.49 0.76 21.40
CA LEU A 630 11.44 -0.14 20.75
C LEU A 630 10.64 -1.30 20.17
N THR A 631 10.77 -1.52 18.87
CA THR A 631 10.16 -2.67 18.18
C THR A 631 11.27 -3.51 17.57
N VAL A 632 11.27 -4.81 17.87
CA VAL A 632 12.13 -5.81 17.22
C VAL A 632 11.22 -6.72 16.43
N ARG A 633 11.50 -6.91 15.12
CA ARG A 633 10.70 -7.76 14.24
C ARG A 633 11.59 -8.72 13.48
N LEU A 634 11.14 -9.96 13.38
CA LEU A 634 11.65 -10.99 12.48
C LEU A 634 10.58 -11.23 11.41
N GLN A 635 10.94 -11.03 10.16
CA GLN A 635 10.07 -11.26 9.00
C GLN A 635 10.46 -12.57 8.32
N ASP A 636 9.46 -13.25 7.75
CA ASP A 636 9.59 -14.52 7.01
C ASP A 636 10.56 -15.49 7.69
N ILE A 637 10.26 -15.86 8.94
CA ILE A 637 11.13 -16.66 9.82
C ILE A 637 11.58 -17.95 9.12
N PHE A 638 10.71 -18.56 8.31
CA PHE A 638 10.97 -19.83 7.62
C PHE A 638 11.55 -19.64 6.22
N ASN A 639 11.70 -18.40 5.72
CA ASN A 639 12.14 -18.08 4.36
C ASN A 639 11.30 -18.83 3.29
N SER A 640 9.98 -18.81 3.47
CA SER A 640 8.98 -19.52 2.66
C SER A 640 7.85 -18.60 2.15
N GLY A 641 8.02 -17.29 2.32
CA GLY A 641 7.06 -16.27 1.89
C GLY A 641 7.02 -16.03 0.38
N LEU A 642 7.87 -16.70 -0.43
CA LEU A 642 7.85 -16.64 -1.89
C LEU A 642 7.43 -17.95 -2.52
N PRO A 643 6.52 -17.93 -3.52
CA PRO A 643 6.20 -19.11 -4.29
C PRO A 643 7.28 -19.41 -5.33
N LYS A 644 7.46 -20.68 -5.68
CA LYS A 644 8.18 -21.07 -6.87
C LYS A 644 7.29 -20.82 -8.09
N THR A 645 7.90 -20.39 -9.18
CA THR A 645 7.22 -20.09 -10.44
C THR A 645 7.47 -21.18 -11.45
N LYS A 646 6.41 -21.66 -12.09
CA LYS A 646 6.47 -22.65 -13.15
C LYS A 646 5.66 -22.19 -14.35
N VAL A 647 6.12 -22.57 -15.53
CA VAL A 647 5.32 -22.54 -16.76
C VAL A 647 5.42 -23.91 -17.40
N ASN A 648 4.30 -24.54 -17.67
CA ASN A 648 4.25 -25.81 -18.36
C ASN A 648 2.98 -25.85 -19.23
N TYR A 649 3.04 -25.21 -20.39
CA TYR A 649 1.90 -25.07 -21.26
C TYR A 649 2.34 -25.06 -22.75
N ALA A 650 1.74 -25.87 -23.56
CA ALA A 650 2.16 -26.09 -24.95
C ALA A 650 3.65 -26.47 -24.99
N ASN A 651 4.46 -25.79 -25.81
CA ASN A 651 5.91 -25.96 -25.88
C ASN A 651 6.71 -25.00 -24.98
N GLN A 652 6.03 -24.28 -24.06
CA GLN A 652 6.64 -23.41 -23.05
C GLN A 652 6.90 -24.19 -21.77
N LYS A 653 8.15 -24.37 -21.39
CA LYS A 653 8.51 -25.15 -20.21
C LYS A 653 9.65 -24.46 -19.44
N PHE A 654 9.33 -24.03 -18.23
CA PHE A 654 10.18 -23.18 -17.41
C PHE A 654 9.90 -23.37 -15.92
N ASP A 655 10.94 -23.48 -15.14
CA ASP A 655 10.91 -23.51 -13.67
C ASP A 655 11.83 -22.44 -13.11
N MET A 656 11.34 -21.61 -12.20
CA MET A 656 12.16 -20.63 -11.48
C MET A 656 11.89 -20.73 -9.99
N ASN A 657 12.97 -20.82 -9.23
CA ASN A 657 12.95 -20.78 -7.79
C ASN A 657 13.69 -19.52 -7.32
N THR A 658 12.95 -18.50 -6.93
CA THR A 658 13.51 -17.27 -6.43
C THR A 658 13.64 -17.35 -4.92
N THR A 659 14.84 -17.18 -4.43
CA THR A 659 15.13 -17.02 -3.01
C THR A 659 15.49 -15.56 -2.80
N TYR A 660 14.48 -14.72 -2.53
CA TYR A 660 14.77 -13.44 -1.94
C TYR A 660 15.19 -13.69 -0.51
N TYR A 661 16.17 -12.98 -0.04
CA TYR A 661 16.41 -12.92 1.40
C TYR A 661 15.34 -12.02 2.02
N GLN A 662 14.05 -12.44 1.98
CA GLN A 662 12.93 -11.73 2.63
C GLN A 662 13.05 -11.83 4.14
N ARG A 663 13.65 -12.95 4.63
CA ARG A 663 13.93 -13.11 6.05
C ARG A 663 14.84 -11.99 6.55
N SER A 664 14.28 -11.15 7.38
CA SER A 664 15.00 -9.99 7.92
C SER A 664 14.75 -9.79 9.41
N LEU A 665 15.75 -9.22 10.08
CA LEU A 665 15.64 -8.66 11.43
C LEU A 665 15.58 -7.15 11.31
N SER A 666 14.57 -6.52 11.89
CA SER A 666 14.52 -5.07 12.04
C SER A 666 14.42 -4.65 13.51
N ILE A 667 15.08 -3.55 13.85
CA ILE A 667 15.05 -2.91 15.16
C ILE A 667 14.68 -1.45 14.92
N THR A 668 13.49 -1.06 15.38
CA THR A 668 12.97 0.31 15.24
C THR A 668 12.92 0.97 16.61
N PHE A 669 13.60 2.11 16.75
CA PHE A 669 13.45 3.00 17.89
C PHE A 669 12.67 4.24 17.46
N SER A 670 11.67 4.63 18.23
CA SER A 670 10.96 5.89 18.04
C SER A 670 10.86 6.69 19.33
N TYR A 671 10.99 8.03 19.21
CA TYR A 671 10.83 8.97 20.29
C TYR A 671 9.83 10.06 19.92
N ARG A 672 8.75 10.15 20.70
CA ARG A 672 7.68 11.13 20.53
C ARG A 672 7.81 12.28 21.52
N PHE A 673 7.69 13.50 21.04
CA PHE A 673 7.80 14.70 21.86
C PHE A 673 6.66 15.67 21.59
N GLY A 674 6.42 16.57 22.56
CA GLY A 674 5.33 17.50 22.52
C GLY A 674 3.98 16.86 22.89
N GLY A 675 2.90 17.43 22.45
CA GLY A 675 1.53 16.97 22.67
C GLY A 675 0.56 18.14 22.79
N TYR A 676 -0.74 17.79 22.81
CA TYR A 676 -1.81 18.74 23.03
C TYR A 676 -1.77 19.25 24.48
N LYS A 677 -1.51 20.54 24.67
CA LYS A 677 -1.87 21.23 25.88
C LYS A 677 -3.29 21.76 25.70
N GLY A 678 -4.28 21.01 26.17
CA GLY A 678 -5.63 21.54 26.35
C GLY A 678 -5.50 22.83 27.16
N LYS A 679 -5.92 23.96 26.63
CA LYS A 679 -6.30 25.07 27.51
C LYS A 679 -7.48 24.49 28.30
N GLU A 680 -7.29 24.30 29.59
CA GLU A 680 -8.44 24.23 30.49
C GLU A 680 -9.22 25.51 30.24
N HIS A 681 -10.32 25.45 29.53
CA HIS A 681 -11.34 26.47 29.58
C HIS A 681 -11.82 26.40 31.02
N LYS A 682 -11.44 27.37 31.86
CA LYS A 682 -12.17 27.62 33.07
C LYS A 682 -13.60 27.85 32.61
N GLU A 683 -14.47 26.91 32.95
CA GLU A 683 -15.91 27.12 32.81
C GLU A 683 -16.21 28.43 33.54
N ILE A 684 -16.89 29.32 32.84
CA ILE A 684 -17.37 30.57 33.46
C ILE A 684 -18.37 30.10 34.49
N ASP A 685 -18.09 30.36 35.76
CA ASP A 685 -18.99 30.06 36.86
C ASP A 685 -20.31 30.84 36.68
N THR A 686 -21.29 30.14 36.13
CA THR A 686 -22.65 30.66 35.90
C THR A 686 -23.59 30.30 37.06
N SER A 687 -23.07 29.73 38.16
CA SER A 687 -23.89 29.28 39.29
C SER A 687 -24.70 30.40 40.00
N ARG A 688 -24.41 31.67 39.68
CA ARG A 688 -25.15 32.84 40.17
C ARG A 688 -26.03 33.53 39.14
N PHE A 689 -26.09 33.04 37.88
CA PHE A 689 -27.03 33.57 36.89
C PHE A 689 -28.29 32.70 36.94
N GLY A 690 -29.32 33.22 37.61
CA GLY A 690 -30.59 32.55 37.76
C GLY A 690 -31.21 32.25 36.39
N HIS A 691 -31.58 31.00 36.21
CA HIS A 691 -32.70 30.51 35.42
C HIS A 691 -33.54 29.60 36.29
#